data_7cabfd285466cf6d7d71e54aa7d9a2ad
#
_entry.id   7cabfd285466cf6d7d71e54aa7d9a2ad
#
_cell.length_a   1.000
_cell.length_b   1.000
_cell.length_c   1.000
_cell.angle_alpha   90.00
_cell.angle_beta   90.00
_cell.angle_gamma   90.00
#
_symmetry.space_group_name_H-M   'P 1'
#
loop_
_entity.id
_entity.type
_entity.pdbx_description
1 polymer ?
#
loop_
_entity_poly.entity_id
_entity_poly.type
_entity_poly.pdbx_seq_one_letter_code
_entity_poly.pdbx_strand_id
1 'polypeptide(L)'
;MNQKIEDILEFHKIRHAVKEFANTQKAKTMILQLPIETNAKKIRHKIEETRDAVTLLRLKQGIPIPKLEDISVSIKRLEVEAGLNGRELSEILKVLQTTNQVATFFEKVKEEEITLDRLPQLVEKLEYLPEISKQLQLSIREDGYVLDDASVTLKGIRQGISRTEQEIKGQLDTYVTGKYAKYLTDSLITIRNDRYVVPVKAEYKSTFGGIVHDQSATGQTLFMEPQAIVNLNNKLRDYQLQEKKEVERILLELSEQLMPHTPSLTQNHYVLSRLDIANAKALYAKQIKANEPIIDEENHVAIWQARHPLILPKSVVANDIILGQEYQSIVITGPNTGGKTILLKTIGIIQLMAQMGLYIPALPDSHVGVFTQIFADIGDEQSIEQNLSTFSSHMSNIVSILHKIDEKSLVLMDEIGSGTDPQEGASLAIAILDYIGTKQSYVIATTHYPELKVYGYNRVGTINASMEFDSDTLQPTYRFLLGVPGRSNAFDISARLGLPKVVIEQARQFISVESQELNEMISDLERKRRIVDQEKSVIQQQLKESSQLLEALKLETENFKENKARLIEQAKEKANELVSQSQEDAEKILSDIRAMQLKSKETVVKEHELIEKKTALTDLKHEQALKKNKVLKREKAKKSLRPGQSVEVTSFGQRGTLVEKISEQEWVVQMGIIKMKLPVEDLISIEEEPSKPTQVIVKSHRSSHVSTELDLRGKRYEEAIKDLELFLDAALLAGYPRVTIIHGRGTGAIQQGVHKTLKKHRSVSSYEFAPMNMGGNGATVVLFK
;
A
#
# COMPACT_ATOMS: atom_id res chain seq x y z
N MET A 1 -26.89 11.89 -7.32
CA MET A 1 -25.89 12.92 -7.68
C MET A 1 -25.96 13.20 -9.18
N ASN A 2 -25.64 14.42 -9.60
CA ASN A 2 -25.73 14.83 -11.00
C ASN A 2 -24.53 14.29 -11.80
N GLN A 3 -24.77 13.69 -12.98
CA GLN A 3 -23.73 13.16 -13.87
C GLN A 3 -22.69 14.24 -14.27
N LYS A 4 -23.14 15.50 -14.38
CA LYS A 4 -22.28 16.65 -14.68
C LYS A 4 -21.10 16.79 -13.70
N ILE A 5 -21.28 16.46 -12.41
CA ILE A 5 -20.20 16.54 -11.40
C ILE A 5 -19.14 15.47 -11.61
N GLU A 6 -19.53 14.27 -12.03
CA GLU A 6 -18.59 13.19 -12.34
C GLU A 6 -17.69 13.55 -13.52
N ASP A 7 -18.22 14.27 -14.50
CA ASP A 7 -17.46 14.71 -15.68
C ASP A 7 -16.48 15.84 -15.30
N ILE A 8 -16.94 16.88 -14.56
CA ILE A 8 -16.11 18.00 -14.12
C ILE A 8 -14.93 17.51 -13.25
N LEU A 9 -15.19 16.59 -12.32
CA LEU A 9 -14.18 16.02 -11.45
C LEU A 9 -13.41 14.85 -12.09
N GLU A 10 -13.70 14.49 -13.33
CA GLU A 10 -13.10 13.35 -14.04
C GLU A 10 -13.25 12.00 -13.30
N PHE A 11 -14.34 11.85 -12.51
CA PHE A 11 -14.57 10.68 -11.68
C PHE A 11 -14.81 9.40 -12.50
N HIS A 12 -15.25 9.53 -13.74
CA HIS A 12 -15.31 8.43 -14.69
C HIS A 12 -13.96 7.71 -14.86
N LYS A 13 -12.82 8.44 -14.75
CA LYS A 13 -11.48 7.83 -14.80
C LYS A 13 -11.23 6.91 -13.60
N ILE A 14 -11.74 7.27 -12.41
CA ILE A 14 -11.66 6.41 -11.22
C ILE A 14 -12.49 5.14 -11.42
N ARG A 15 -13.73 5.28 -11.93
CA ARG A 15 -14.56 4.11 -12.24
C ARG A 15 -13.89 3.17 -13.25
N HIS A 16 -13.27 3.72 -14.29
CA HIS A 16 -12.51 2.93 -15.25
C HIS A 16 -11.28 2.26 -14.61
N ALA A 17 -10.55 2.97 -13.76
CA ALA A 17 -9.41 2.38 -13.06
C ALA A 17 -9.83 1.20 -12.16
N VAL A 18 -10.92 1.32 -11.39
CA VAL A 18 -11.46 0.22 -10.59
C VAL A 18 -11.93 -0.94 -11.46
N LYS A 19 -12.62 -0.66 -12.58
CA LYS A 19 -13.11 -1.66 -13.54
C LYS A 19 -12.00 -2.56 -14.08
N GLU A 20 -10.79 -2.04 -14.31
CA GLU A 20 -9.66 -2.83 -14.82
C GLU A 20 -9.23 -3.94 -13.85
N PHE A 21 -9.53 -3.83 -12.55
CA PHE A 21 -9.25 -4.86 -11.56
C PHE A 21 -10.36 -5.91 -11.43
N ALA A 22 -11.52 -5.68 -12.03
CA ALA A 22 -12.60 -6.67 -11.99
C ALA A 22 -12.35 -7.79 -13.01
N ASN A 23 -12.61 -9.01 -12.61
CA ASN A 23 -12.46 -10.20 -13.44
C ASN A 23 -13.74 -10.56 -14.21
N THR A 24 -14.91 -10.27 -13.65
CA THR A 24 -16.20 -10.64 -14.27
C THR A 24 -16.75 -9.51 -15.14
N GLN A 25 -17.29 -9.81 -16.31
CA GLN A 25 -17.86 -8.81 -17.20
C GLN A 25 -19.06 -8.09 -16.58
N LYS A 26 -19.85 -8.79 -15.78
CA LYS A 26 -20.96 -8.20 -15.04
C LYS A 26 -20.48 -7.18 -14.02
N ALA A 27 -19.44 -7.49 -13.23
CA ALA A 27 -18.86 -6.55 -12.28
C ALA A 27 -18.29 -5.31 -12.99
N LYS A 28 -17.63 -5.49 -14.13
CA LYS A 28 -17.11 -4.38 -14.95
C LYS A 28 -18.23 -3.40 -15.35
N THR A 29 -19.37 -3.92 -15.78
CA THR A 29 -20.53 -3.11 -16.12
C THR A 29 -21.15 -2.44 -14.90
N MET A 30 -21.29 -3.18 -13.79
CA MET A 30 -21.83 -2.67 -12.54
C MET A 30 -20.96 -1.56 -11.93
N ILE A 31 -19.64 -1.64 -12.00
CA ILE A 31 -18.71 -0.62 -11.47
C ILE A 31 -18.96 0.73 -12.15
N LEU A 32 -19.19 0.75 -13.46
CA LEU A 32 -19.46 2.00 -14.19
C LEU A 32 -20.78 2.65 -13.76
N GLN A 33 -21.71 1.86 -13.23
CA GLN A 33 -23.06 2.29 -12.82
C GLN A 33 -23.24 2.32 -11.29
N LEU A 34 -22.19 2.07 -10.50
CA LEU A 34 -22.30 2.09 -9.04
C LEU A 34 -22.83 3.43 -8.55
N PRO A 35 -23.90 3.46 -7.75
CA PRO A 35 -24.43 4.71 -7.24
C PRO A 35 -23.49 5.33 -6.21
N ILE A 36 -23.33 6.65 -6.26
CA ILE A 36 -22.73 7.46 -5.21
C ILE A 36 -23.82 7.64 -4.14
N GLU A 37 -23.61 7.04 -2.97
CA GLU A 37 -24.60 7.03 -1.90
C GLU A 37 -24.60 8.35 -1.13
N THR A 38 -25.79 8.72 -0.63
CA THR A 38 -25.99 9.90 0.21
C THR A 38 -26.48 9.52 1.62
N ASN A 39 -26.57 8.23 1.90
CA ASN A 39 -26.98 7.69 3.19
C ASN A 39 -25.77 7.09 3.91
N ALA A 40 -25.44 7.61 5.10
CA ALA A 40 -24.30 7.20 5.89
C ALA A 40 -24.24 5.68 6.17
N LYS A 41 -25.37 5.05 6.48
CA LYS A 41 -25.43 3.60 6.74
C LYS A 41 -25.06 2.79 5.48
N LYS A 42 -25.57 3.19 4.30
CA LYS A 42 -25.24 2.51 3.05
C LYS A 42 -23.77 2.71 2.67
N ILE A 43 -23.21 3.91 2.92
CA ILE A 43 -21.79 4.20 2.68
C ILE A 43 -20.93 3.31 3.58
N ARG A 44 -21.21 3.26 4.89
CA ARG A 44 -20.48 2.39 5.84
C ARG A 44 -20.52 0.93 5.40
N HIS A 45 -21.69 0.41 5.03
CA HIS A 45 -21.82 -0.97 4.54
C HIS A 45 -20.91 -1.25 3.33
N LYS A 46 -20.84 -0.30 2.36
CA LYS A 46 -19.96 -0.45 1.19
C LYS A 46 -18.48 -0.35 1.55
N ILE A 47 -18.12 0.46 2.56
CA ILE A 47 -16.74 0.55 3.07
C ILE A 47 -16.38 -0.73 3.84
N GLU A 48 -17.30 -1.29 4.63
CA GLU A 48 -17.12 -2.56 5.34
C GLU A 48 -16.91 -3.72 4.35
N GLU A 49 -17.67 -3.77 3.22
CA GLU A 49 -17.42 -4.74 2.14
C GLU A 49 -15.98 -4.58 1.57
N THR A 50 -15.53 -3.34 1.41
CA THR A 50 -14.17 -3.05 0.93
C THR A 50 -13.12 -3.42 1.98
N ARG A 51 -13.38 -3.19 3.28
CA ARG A 51 -12.53 -3.60 4.42
C ARG A 51 -12.31 -5.10 4.43
N ASP A 52 -13.39 -5.86 4.33
CA ASP A 52 -13.32 -7.32 4.28
C ASP A 52 -12.44 -7.79 3.11
N ALA A 53 -12.66 -7.21 1.91
CA ALA A 53 -11.88 -7.55 0.73
C ALA A 53 -10.40 -7.16 0.87
N VAL A 54 -10.07 -6.01 1.49
CA VAL A 54 -8.69 -5.60 1.80
C VAL A 54 -8.04 -6.58 2.78
N THR A 55 -8.79 -7.02 3.79
CA THR A 55 -8.33 -8.03 4.75
C THR A 55 -8.03 -9.36 4.06
N LEU A 56 -8.93 -9.84 3.20
CA LEU A 56 -8.72 -11.06 2.40
C LEU A 56 -7.57 -10.89 1.41
N LEU A 57 -7.41 -9.71 0.80
CA LEU A 57 -6.29 -9.45 -0.10
C LEU A 57 -4.94 -9.51 0.63
N ARG A 58 -4.88 -9.04 1.86
CA ARG A 58 -3.68 -9.08 2.69
C ARG A 58 -3.33 -10.48 3.18
N LEU A 59 -4.32 -11.26 3.62
CA LEU A 59 -4.13 -12.56 4.27
C LEU A 59 -4.16 -13.74 3.29
N LYS A 60 -4.95 -13.64 2.22
CA LYS A 60 -5.28 -14.74 1.28
C LYS A 60 -5.03 -14.40 -0.18
N GLN A 61 -4.39 -13.28 -0.51
CA GLN A 61 -4.18 -12.80 -1.87
C GLN A 61 -5.48 -12.43 -2.63
N GLY A 62 -6.60 -12.29 -1.93
CA GLY A 62 -7.90 -11.90 -2.47
C GLY A 62 -8.88 -13.05 -2.61
N ILE A 63 -10.06 -12.75 -3.16
CA ILE A 63 -11.14 -13.72 -3.39
C ILE A 63 -10.87 -14.45 -4.72
N PRO A 64 -10.91 -15.79 -4.79
CA PRO A 64 -10.54 -16.56 -5.98
C PRO A 64 -11.68 -16.56 -7.03
N ILE A 65 -11.86 -15.45 -7.72
CA ILE A 65 -12.84 -15.30 -8.81
C ILE A 65 -12.07 -15.20 -10.14
N PRO A 66 -12.22 -16.18 -11.04
CA PRO A 66 -11.61 -16.15 -12.37
C PRO A 66 -12.34 -15.19 -13.32
N LYS A 67 -11.85 -15.06 -14.54
CA LYS A 67 -12.57 -14.33 -15.58
C LYS A 67 -13.88 -15.07 -15.92
N LEU A 68 -15.00 -14.36 -15.75
CA LEU A 68 -16.35 -14.83 -16.08
C LEU A 68 -17.00 -13.91 -17.08
N GLU A 69 -17.64 -14.50 -18.09
CA GLU A 69 -18.48 -13.76 -19.03
C GLU A 69 -19.83 -13.41 -18.41
N ASP A 70 -20.55 -12.48 -19.01
CA ASP A 70 -21.91 -12.10 -18.55
C ASP A 70 -22.94 -13.11 -19.08
N ILE A 71 -23.42 -13.99 -18.21
CA ILE A 71 -24.42 -15.00 -18.53
C ILE A 71 -25.88 -14.49 -18.49
N SER A 72 -26.08 -13.16 -18.29
CA SER A 72 -27.43 -12.58 -18.17
C SER A 72 -28.29 -12.82 -19.41
N VAL A 73 -27.70 -12.86 -20.61
CA VAL A 73 -28.41 -13.16 -21.87
C VAL A 73 -28.80 -14.63 -21.94
N SER A 74 -27.88 -15.52 -21.54
CA SER A 74 -28.13 -16.99 -21.50
C SER A 74 -29.25 -17.33 -20.51
N ILE A 75 -29.27 -16.69 -19.34
CA ILE A 75 -30.34 -16.85 -18.35
C ILE A 75 -31.70 -16.40 -18.95
N LYS A 76 -31.76 -15.23 -19.61
CA LYS A 76 -33.00 -14.77 -20.26
C LYS A 76 -33.49 -15.74 -21.33
N ARG A 77 -32.60 -16.39 -22.07
CA ARG A 77 -32.95 -17.43 -23.04
C ARG A 77 -33.56 -18.64 -22.36
N LEU A 78 -33.02 -19.09 -21.23
CA LEU A 78 -33.59 -20.18 -20.44
C LEU A 78 -34.98 -19.81 -19.89
N GLU A 79 -35.22 -18.56 -19.48
CA GLU A 79 -36.52 -18.08 -18.99
C GLU A 79 -37.61 -18.11 -20.06
N VAL A 80 -37.24 -18.04 -21.34
CA VAL A 80 -38.17 -18.16 -22.47
C VAL A 80 -38.10 -19.55 -23.14
N GLU A 81 -37.59 -20.55 -22.41
CA GLU A 81 -37.45 -21.95 -22.81
C GLU A 81 -36.66 -22.15 -24.12
N ALA A 82 -35.70 -21.22 -24.41
CA ALA A 82 -34.81 -21.33 -25.55
C ALA A 82 -33.54 -22.10 -25.16
N GLY A 83 -33.17 -23.08 -26.00
CA GLY A 83 -31.96 -23.86 -25.81
C GLY A 83 -30.67 -23.01 -25.92
N LEU A 84 -29.64 -23.41 -25.19
CA LEU A 84 -28.33 -22.78 -25.19
C LEU A 84 -27.36 -23.56 -26.08
N ASN A 85 -26.35 -22.88 -26.59
CA ASN A 85 -25.22 -23.53 -27.28
C ASN A 85 -24.15 -24.00 -26.27
N GLY A 86 -23.20 -24.81 -26.74
CA GLY A 86 -22.19 -25.40 -25.88
C GLY A 86 -21.31 -24.37 -25.16
N ARG A 87 -21.02 -23.21 -25.81
CA ARG A 87 -20.25 -22.13 -25.19
C ARG A 87 -21.02 -21.44 -24.06
N GLU A 88 -22.30 -21.17 -24.27
CA GLU A 88 -23.17 -20.59 -23.25
C GLU A 88 -23.29 -21.51 -22.02
N LEU A 89 -23.43 -22.84 -22.26
CA LEU A 89 -23.44 -23.83 -21.18
C LEU A 89 -22.09 -23.92 -20.43
N SER A 90 -20.98 -23.82 -21.16
CA SER A 90 -19.64 -23.78 -20.57
C SER A 90 -19.46 -22.56 -19.65
N GLU A 91 -19.95 -21.36 -20.05
CA GLU A 91 -19.87 -20.17 -19.21
C GLU A 91 -20.75 -20.31 -17.94
N ILE A 92 -21.93 -20.94 -18.06
CA ILE A 92 -22.75 -21.28 -16.88
C ILE A 92 -22.02 -22.27 -15.96
N LEU A 93 -21.38 -23.28 -16.52
CA LEU A 93 -20.56 -24.24 -15.75
C LEU A 93 -19.45 -23.52 -14.96
N LYS A 94 -18.75 -22.57 -15.59
CA LYS A 94 -17.72 -21.77 -14.89
C LYS A 94 -18.31 -21.00 -13.72
N VAL A 95 -19.49 -20.40 -13.87
CA VAL A 95 -20.18 -19.70 -12.77
C VAL A 95 -20.50 -20.66 -11.64
N LEU A 96 -21.04 -21.87 -11.92
CA LEU A 96 -21.34 -22.87 -10.91
C LEU A 96 -20.08 -23.38 -10.18
N GLN A 97 -19.01 -23.65 -10.93
CA GLN A 97 -17.72 -24.05 -10.34
C GLN A 97 -17.14 -22.96 -9.46
N THR A 98 -17.19 -21.69 -9.92
CA THR A 98 -16.72 -20.54 -9.14
C THR A 98 -17.56 -20.34 -7.88
N THR A 99 -18.88 -20.58 -7.95
CA THR A 99 -19.77 -20.54 -6.79
C THR A 99 -19.30 -21.49 -5.70
N ASN A 100 -19.01 -22.74 -6.06
CA ASN A 100 -18.49 -23.72 -5.13
C ASN A 100 -17.09 -23.36 -4.60
N GLN A 101 -16.21 -22.93 -5.47
CA GLN A 101 -14.85 -22.51 -5.09
C GLN A 101 -14.86 -21.35 -4.09
N VAL A 102 -15.71 -20.35 -4.30
CA VAL A 102 -15.86 -19.20 -3.41
C VAL A 102 -16.47 -19.63 -2.08
N ALA A 103 -17.53 -20.47 -2.09
CA ALA A 103 -18.12 -21.00 -0.85
C ALA A 103 -17.08 -21.73 -0.01
N THR A 104 -16.36 -22.69 -0.60
CA THR A 104 -15.28 -23.44 0.09
C THR A 104 -14.16 -22.53 0.58
N PHE A 105 -13.82 -21.47 -0.17
CA PHE A 105 -12.84 -20.48 0.26
C PHE A 105 -13.30 -19.78 1.54
N PHE A 106 -14.55 -19.31 1.61
CA PHE A 106 -15.07 -18.64 2.80
C PHE A 106 -15.27 -19.58 4.00
N GLU A 107 -15.54 -20.87 3.78
CA GLU A 107 -15.52 -21.88 4.85
C GLU A 107 -14.13 -21.96 5.49
N LYS A 108 -13.06 -22.05 4.68
CA LYS A 108 -11.67 -22.03 5.19
C LYS A 108 -11.31 -20.74 5.90
N VAL A 109 -11.77 -19.57 5.39
CA VAL A 109 -11.58 -18.28 6.06
C VAL A 109 -12.22 -18.26 7.45
N LYS A 110 -13.39 -18.90 7.58
CA LYS A 110 -14.10 -19.05 8.87
C LYS A 110 -13.37 -20.01 9.82
N GLU A 111 -12.87 -21.14 9.30
CA GLU A 111 -12.07 -22.10 10.09
C GLU A 111 -10.78 -21.47 10.64
N GLU A 112 -10.19 -20.52 9.92
CA GLU A 112 -8.99 -19.80 10.34
C GLU A 112 -9.30 -18.58 11.25
N GLU A 113 -10.54 -18.45 11.73
CA GLU A 113 -11.00 -17.38 12.63
C GLU A 113 -10.77 -15.95 12.10
N ILE A 114 -10.71 -15.76 10.77
CA ILE A 114 -10.59 -14.45 10.17
C ILE A 114 -11.95 -13.74 10.27
N THR A 115 -12.00 -12.67 11.05
CA THR A 115 -13.22 -11.88 11.24
C THR A 115 -13.52 -11.02 10.02
N LEU A 116 -14.71 -11.17 9.45
CA LEU A 116 -15.25 -10.39 8.34
C LEU A 116 -16.66 -9.92 8.69
N ASP A 117 -17.02 -8.69 8.28
CA ASP A 117 -18.26 -8.06 8.69
C ASP A 117 -19.43 -8.28 7.72
N ARG A 118 -19.18 -8.20 6.40
CA ARG A 118 -20.23 -8.13 5.36
C ARG A 118 -20.15 -9.19 4.28
N LEU A 119 -18.97 -9.51 3.79
CA LEU A 119 -18.84 -10.47 2.69
C LEU A 119 -19.41 -11.86 3.01
N PRO A 120 -19.29 -12.40 4.24
CA PRO A 120 -19.95 -13.67 4.57
C PRO A 120 -21.47 -13.66 4.33
N GLN A 121 -22.16 -12.55 4.65
CA GLN A 121 -23.61 -12.38 4.43
C GLN A 121 -23.99 -12.41 2.95
N LEU A 122 -23.06 -12.03 2.05
CA LEU A 122 -23.27 -12.16 0.61
C LEU A 122 -23.05 -13.60 0.16
N VAL A 123 -22.05 -14.27 0.70
CA VAL A 123 -21.72 -15.66 0.36
C VAL A 123 -22.82 -16.63 0.81
N GLU A 124 -23.47 -16.38 1.94
CA GLU A 124 -24.63 -17.17 2.40
C GLU A 124 -25.81 -17.19 1.41
N LYS A 125 -25.85 -16.23 0.48
CA LYS A 125 -26.87 -16.16 -0.59
C LYS A 125 -26.51 -16.97 -1.83
N LEU A 126 -25.34 -17.59 -1.87
CA LEU A 126 -24.95 -18.47 -2.97
C LEU A 126 -25.69 -19.79 -2.87
N GLU A 127 -26.24 -20.23 -3.98
CA GLU A 127 -26.93 -21.51 -4.07
C GLU A 127 -26.06 -22.50 -4.83
N TYR A 128 -25.75 -23.60 -4.19
CA TYR A 128 -24.90 -24.64 -4.73
C TYR A 128 -25.74 -25.69 -5.48
N LEU A 129 -25.38 -25.96 -6.74
CA LEU A 129 -26.06 -26.91 -7.62
C LEU A 129 -25.09 -28.03 -8.06
N PRO A 130 -24.74 -28.96 -7.16
CA PRO A 130 -23.67 -29.95 -7.39
C PRO A 130 -23.98 -30.94 -8.53
N GLU A 131 -25.23 -31.42 -8.61
CA GLU A 131 -25.63 -32.45 -9.58
C GLU A 131 -25.55 -31.87 -11.00
N ILE A 132 -26.11 -30.69 -11.22
CA ILE A 132 -26.10 -29.99 -12.52
C ILE A 132 -24.67 -29.61 -12.91
N SER A 133 -23.88 -29.08 -11.96
CA SER A 133 -22.48 -28.74 -12.19
C SER A 133 -21.68 -29.97 -12.64
N LYS A 134 -21.86 -31.10 -11.98
CA LYS A 134 -21.20 -32.36 -12.35
C LYS A 134 -21.64 -32.86 -13.72
N GLN A 135 -22.93 -32.80 -14.04
CA GLN A 135 -23.46 -33.23 -15.31
C GLN A 135 -22.94 -32.36 -16.47
N LEU A 136 -22.95 -31.06 -16.30
CA LEU A 136 -22.36 -30.11 -17.29
C LEU A 136 -20.85 -30.39 -17.46
N GLN A 137 -20.12 -30.64 -16.40
CA GLN A 137 -18.68 -30.93 -16.44
C GLN A 137 -18.37 -32.22 -17.21
N LEU A 138 -19.22 -33.24 -17.10
CA LEU A 138 -19.09 -34.50 -17.84
C LEU A 138 -19.49 -34.35 -19.30
N SER A 139 -20.33 -33.35 -19.62
CA SER A 139 -20.93 -33.19 -20.95
C SER A 139 -20.27 -32.14 -21.81
N ILE A 140 -19.71 -31.05 -21.20
CA ILE A 140 -19.22 -29.87 -21.91
C ILE A 140 -17.79 -29.54 -21.49
N ARG A 141 -16.92 -29.31 -22.48
CA ARG A 141 -15.56 -28.80 -22.30
C ARG A 141 -15.57 -27.26 -22.21
N GLU A 142 -14.49 -26.67 -21.69
CA GLU A 142 -14.37 -25.21 -21.49
C GLU A 142 -14.58 -24.35 -22.75
N ASP A 143 -14.28 -24.90 -23.94
CA ASP A 143 -14.48 -24.24 -25.23
C ASP A 143 -15.90 -24.41 -25.80
N GLY A 144 -16.77 -25.11 -25.06
CA GLY A 144 -18.13 -25.41 -25.48
C GLY A 144 -18.31 -26.67 -26.32
N TYR A 145 -17.24 -27.46 -26.48
CA TYR A 145 -17.32 -28.74 -27.18
C TYR A 145 -18.03 -29.77 -26.33
N VAL A 146 -19.00 -30.50 -26.94
CA VAL A 146 -19.74 -31.58 -26.25
C VAL A 146 -18.85 -32.83 -26.21
N LEU A 147 -18.57 -33.31 -25.00
CA LEU A 147 -17.69 -34.46 -24.76
C LEU A 147 -18.34 -35.77 -25.20
N ASP A 148 -17.52 -36.77 -25.51
CA ASP A 148 -18.00 -38.12 -25.89
C ASP A 148 -18.79 -38.78 -24.79
N ASP A 149 -18.44 -38.52 -23.54
CA ASP A 149 -19.10 -39.10 -22.35
C ASP A 149 -20.44 -38.41 -22.02
N ALA A 150 -20.84 -37.35 -22.79
CA ALA A 150 -22.14 -36.71 -22.65
C ALA A 150 -23.31 -37.67 -22.96
N SER A 151 -23.14 -38.60 -23.90
CA SER A 151 -24.10 -39.67 -24.13
C SER A 151 -23.42 -40.91 -24.75
N VAL A 152 -23.96 -42.10 -24.44
CA VAL A 152 -23.51 -43.36 -25.03
C VAL A 152 -23.71 -43.34 -26.54
N THR A 153 -24.81 -42.73 -27.02
CA THR A 153 -25.15 -42.56 -28.44
C THR A 153 -24.09 -41.73 -29.16
N LEU A 154 -23.71 -40.54 -28.62
CA LEU A 154 -22.70 -39.65 -29.20
C LEU A 154 -21.35 -40.38 -29.32
N LYS A 155 -20.95 -41.04 -28.25
CA LYS A 155 -19.70 -41.82 -28.24
C LYS A 155 -19.68 -42.91 -29.33
N GLY A 156 -20.79 -43.65 -29.50
CA GLY A 156 -20.95 -44.63 -30.56
C GLY A 156 -20.89 -44.02 -31.97
N ILE A 157 -21.54 -42.87 -32.20
CA ILE A 157 -21.53 -42.17 -33.47
C ILE A 157 -20.12 -41.71 -33.83
N ARG A 158 -19.38 -41.09 -32.87
CA ARG A 158 -18.00 -40.62 -33.09
C ARG A 158 -17.01 -41.75 -33.33
N GLN A 159 -17.19 -42.87 -32.65
CA GLN A 159 -16.44 -44.08 -32.96
C GLN A 159 -16.75 -44.59 -34.39
N GLY A 160 -18.02 -44.50 -34.83
CA GLY A 160 -18.45 -44.80 -36.18
C GLY A 160 -17.81 -43.89 -37.21
N ILE A 161 -17.75 -42.57 -36.96
CA ILE A 161 -17.04 -41.57 -37.79
C ILE A 161 -15.58 -41.93 -37.92
N SER A 162 -14.86 -42.11 -36.81
CA SER A 162 -13.42 -42.40 -36.78
C SER A 162 -13.09 -43.70 -37.55
N ARG A 163 -13.89 -44.77 -37.33
CA ARG A 163 -13.72 -46.05 -38.05
C ARG A 163 -13.96 -45.89 -39.54
N THR A 164 -15.04 -45.17 -39.94
CA THR A 164 -15.36 -44.97 -41.38
C THR A 164 -14.30 -44.12 -42.07
N GLU A 165 -13.75 -43.09 -41.39
CA GLU A 165 -12.63 -42.28 -41.92
C GLU A 165 -11.37 -43.12 -42.09
N GLN A 166 -11.05 -44.00 -41.17
CA GLN A 166 -9.93 -44.94 -41.31
C GLN A 166 -10.13 -45.90 -42.47
N GLU A 167 -11.34 -46.44 -42.64
CA GLU A 167 -11.70 -47.31 -43.77
C GLU A 167 -11.57 -46.56 -45.11
N ILE A 168 -12.04 -45.31 -45.19
CA ILE A 168 -11.92 -44.44 -46.39
C ILE A 168 -10.42 -44.19 -46.72
N LYS A 169 -9.64 -43.76 -45.72
CA LYS A 169 -8.20 -43.50 -45.90
C LYS A 169 -7.47 -44.77 -46.33
N GLY A 170 -7.70 -45.89 -45.69
CA GLY A 170 -7.10 -47.20 -46.06
C GLY A 170 -7.43 -47.64 -47.48
N GLN A 171 -8.69 -47.42 -47.94
CA GLN A 171 -9.04 -47.71 -49.32
C GLN A 171 -8.46 -46.71 -50.30
N LEU A 172 -8.47 -45.40 -49.97
CA LEU A 172 -7.87 -44.35 -50.84
C LEU A 172 -6.37 -44.51 -50.98
N ASP A 173 -5.66 -44.97 -49.94
CA ASP A 173 -4.23 -45.26 -50.01
C ASP A 173 -3.93 -46.29 -51.11
N THR A 174 -4.79 -47.22 -51.38
CA THR A 174 -4.63 -48.20 -52.49
C THR A 174 -4.70 -47.50 -53.86
N TYR A 175 -5.44 -46.41 -53.98
CA TYR A 175 -5.49 -45.58 -55.19
C TYR A 175 -4.27 -44.65 -55.31
N VAL A 176 -3.76 -44.11 -54.22
CA VAL A 176 -2.64 -43.17 -54.21
C VAL A 176 -1.30 -43.90 -54.43
N THR A 177 -1.13 -45.10 -53.84
CA THR A 177 0.13 -45.86 -53.91
C THR A 177 0.10 -46.98 -54.95
N GLY A 178 -1.10 -47.43 -55.39
CA GLY A 178 -1.28 -48.56 -56.28
C GLY A 178 -1.25 -48.24 -57.78
N LYS A 179 -1.83 -49.13 -58.58
CA LYS A 179 -1.84 -49.03 -60.08
C LYS A 179 -2.50 -47.73 -60.60
N TYR A 180 -3.30 -47.09 -59.79
CA TYR A 180 -4.00 -45.84 -60.16
C TYR A 180 -3.18 -44.58 -59.96
N ALA A 181 -2.05 -44.65 -59.23
CA ALA A 181 -1.20 -43.50 -58.92
C ALA A 181 -0.73 -42.68 -60.17
N LYS A 182 -0.50 -43.38 -61.31
CA LYS A 182 -0.13 -42.72 -62.57
C LYS A 182 -1.21 -41.80 -63.16
N TYR A 183 -2.47 -42.01 -62.77
CA TYR A 183 -3.60 -41.21 -63.25
C TYR A 183 -3.86 -39.97 -62.36
N LEU A 184 -3.20 -39.86 -61.20
CA LEU A 184 -3.33 -38.76 -60.28
C LEU A 184 -2.39 -37.59 -60.70
N THR A 185 -2.83 -36.37 -60.40
CA THR A 185 -2.00 -35.18 -60.53
C THR A 185 -0.99 -35.14 -59.39
N ASP A 186 -1.46 -35.46 -58.17
CA ASP A 186 -0.68 -35.56 -56.94
C ASP A 186 -1.10 -36.80 -56.16
N SER A 187 -0.14 -37.47 -55.51
CA SER A 187 -0.38 -38.65 -54.71
C SER A 187 -0.82 -38.28 -53.30
N LEU A 188 -1.98 -37.59 -53.18
CA LEU A 188 -2.55 -37.13 -51.89
C LEU A 188 -4.05 -37.36 -51.85
N ILE A 189 -4.55 -37.56 -50.64
CA ILE A 189 -5.99 -37.60 -50.31
C ILE A 189 -6.40 -36.21 -49.89
N THR A 190 -7.49 -35.68 -50.39
CA THR A 190 -8.02 -34.37 -50.05
C THR A 190 -9.53 -34.46 -49.78
N ILE A 191 -10.08 -33.36 -49.19
CA ILE A 191 -11.52 -33.21 -48.94
C ILE A 191 -12.07 -32.13 -49.85
N ARG A 192 -13.17 -32.37 -50.57
CA ARG A 192 -13.95 -31.43 -51.33
C ARG A 192 -15.44 -31.66 -51.06
N ASN A 193 -16.16 -30.61 -50.79
CA ASN A 193 -17.61 -30.68 -50.47
C ASN A 193 -17.93 -31.73 -49.38
N ASP A 194 -17.12 -31.74 -48.30
CA ASP A 194 -17.22 -32.70 -47.18
C ASP A 194 -17.04 -34.18 -47.57
N ARG A 195 -16.35 -34.45 -48.69
CA ARG A 195 -16.06 -35.80 -49.15
C ARG A 195 -14.58 -36.05 -49.37
N TYR A 196 -14.13 -37.20 -49.02
CA TYR A 196 -12.77 -37.62 -49.33
C TYR A 196 -12.64 -37.94 -50.82
N VAL A 197 -11.70 -37.30 -51.49
CA VAL A 197 -11.47 -37.36 -52.94
C VAL A 197 -10.00 -37.46 -53.26
N VAL A 198 -9.68 -37.86 -54.48
CA VAL A 198 -8.31 -37.86 -55.01
C VAL A 198 -8.22 -36.92 -56.24
N PRO A 199 -7.06 -36.23 -56.46
CA PRO A 199 -6.85 -35.34 -57.60
C PRO A 199 -6.43 -36.14 -58.84
N VAL A 200 -7.35 -36.32 -59.79
CA VAL A 200 -7.19 -37.09 -61.05
C VAL A 200 -6.95 -36.15 -62.20
N LYS A 201 -6.02 -36.48 -63.12
CA LYS A 201 -5.84 -35.75 -64.36
C LYS A 201 -7.08 -35.84 -65.22
N ALA A 202 -7.54 -34.73 -65.79
CA ALA A 202 -8.83 -34.62 -66.50
C ALA A 202 -8.98 -35.64 -67.62
N GLU A 203 -7.86 -36.01 -68.32
CA GLU A 203 -7.80 -36.97 -69.39
C GLU A 203 -8.16 -38.41 -68.95
N TYR A 204 -8.00 -38.77 -67.68
CA TYR A 204 -8.29 -40.10 -67.12
C TYR A 204 -9.64 -40.21 -66.41
N LYS A 205 -10.51 -39.21 -66.51
CA LYS A 205 -11.84 -39.15 -65.86
C LYS A 205 -12.64 -40.45 -66.09
N SER A 206 -12.73 -40.92 -67.36
CA SER A 206 -13.47 -42.12 -67.76
C SER A 206 -12.83 -43.43 -67.26
N THR A 207 -11.49 -43.48 -67.22
CA THR A 207 -10.72 -44.65 -66.79
C THR A 207 -10.77 -44.83 -65.27
N PHE A 208 -10.80 -43.71 -64.54
CA PHE A 208 -10.78 -43.72 -63.09
C PHE A 208 -12.14 -44.09 -62.48
N GLY A 209 -13.21 -43.67 -63.10
CA GLY A 209 -14.59 -43.91 -62.63
C GLY A 209 -14.91 -43.25 -61.28
N GLY A 210 -16.18 -42.93 -61.09
CA GLY A 210 -16.64 -42.27 -59.85
C GLY A 210 -17.26 -40.89 -60.11
N ILE A 211 -17.37 -40.08 -59.03
CA ILE A 211 -18.07 -38.80 -59.03
C ILE A 211 -17.05 -37.65 -58.97
N VAL A 212 -17.19 -36.63 -59.80
CA VAL A 212 -16.39 -35.40 -59.74
C VAL A 212 -17.08 -34.42 -58.77
N HIS A 213 -16.36 -33.97 -57.75
CA HIS A 213 -16.88 -33.02 -56.75
C HIS A 213 -16.35 -31.59 -56.98
N ASP A 214 -15.17 -31.48 -57.60
CA ASP A 214 -14.53 -30.15 -57.83
C ASP A 214 -13.52 -30.28 -58.96
N GLN A 215 -13.05 -29.12 -59.49
CA GLN A 215 -11.99 -29.06 -60.48
C GLN A 215 -11.00 -27.93 -60.19
N SER A 216 -9.75 -28.09 -60.58
CA SER A 216 -8.74 -27.02 -60.49
C SER A 216 -9.12 -25.82 -61.36
N ALA A 217 -8.60 -24.63 -61.01
CA ALA A 217 -8.86 -23.40 -61.81
C ALA A 217 -8.52 -23.51 -63.28
N THR A 218 -7.55 -24.39 -63.64
CA THR A 218 -7.16 -24.66 -65.03
C THR A 218 -7.98 -25.78 -65.69
N GLY A 219 -8.86 -26.47 -64.94
CA GLY A 219 -9.60 -27.62 -65.42
C GLY A 219 -8.78 -28.89 -65.65
N GLN A 220 -7.48 -28.88 -65.44
CA GLN A 220 -6.60 -30.03 -65.73
C GLN A 220 -6.62 -31.10 -64.62
N THR A 221 -7.07 -30.76 -63.39
CA THR A 221 -7.20 -31.70 -62.28
C THR A 221 -8.67 -31.76 -61.86
N LEU A 222 -9.21 -32.96 -61.80
CA LEU A 222 -10.55 -33.21 -61.27
C LEU A 222 -10.44 -33.89 -59.89
N PHE A 223 -11.12 -33.32 -58.92
CA PHE A 223 -11.22 -33.95 -57.58
C PHE A 223 -12.34 -34.95 -57.61
N MET A 224 -11.94 -36.25 -57.70
CA MET A 224 -12.87 -37.33 -57.91
C MET A 224 -13.01 -38.22 -56.68
N GLU A 225 -14.26 -38.60 -56.40
CA GLU A 225 -14.63 -39.62 -55.44
C GLU A 225 -14.67 -40.95 -56.20
N PRO A 226 -13.76 -41.90 -55.91
CA PRO A 226 -13.80 -43.24 -56.55
C PRO A 226 -15.10 -43.97 -56.19
N GLN A 227 -15.66 -44.76 -57.15
CA GLN A 227 -16.91 -45.48 -56.95
C GLN A 227 -16.93 -46.38 -55.69
N ALA A 228 -15.78 -46.98 -55.31
CA ALA A 228 -15.63 -47.78 -54.13
C ALA A 228 -15.77 -47.02 -52.83
N ILE A 229 -15.56 -45.69 -52.84
CA ILE A 229 -15.58 -44.81 -51.67
C ILE A 229 -16.96 -44.18 -51.46
N VAL A 230 -17.79 -44.08 -52.49
CA VAL A 230 -19.09 -43.39 -52.47
C VAL A 230 -19.98 -43.85 -51.25
N ASN A 231 -20.09 -45.14 -51.04
CA ASN A 231 -20.88 -45.67 -49.91
C ASN A 231 -20.29 -45.33 -48.55
N LEU A 232 -18.95 -45.31 -48.42
CA LEU A 232 -18.27 -44.93 -47.21
C LEU A 232 -18.38 -43.45 -46.93
N ASN A 233 -18.21 -42.58 -47.92
CA ASN A 233 -18.44 -41.14 -47.80
C ASN A 233 -19.94 -40.84 -47.44
N ASN A 234 -20.88 -41.55 -48.04
CA ASN A 234 -22.29 -41.43 -47.67
C ASN A 234 -22.54 -41.83 -46.19
N LYS A 235 -21.96 -42.96 -45.77
CA LYS A 235 -22.03 -43.43 -44.37
C LYS A 235 -21.37 -42.45 -43.43
N LEU A 236 -20.23 -41.89 -43.80
CA LEU A 236 -19.55 -40.84 -43.02
C LEU A 236 -20.46 -39.62 -42.86
N ARG A 237 -21.07 -39.18 -43.95
CA ARG A 237 -22.00 -38.04 -43.93
C ARG A 237 -23.23 -38.31 -43.05
N ASP A 238 -23.77 -39.50 -43.13
CA ASP A 238 -24.90 -39.90 -42.24
C ASP A 238 -24.50 -39.85 -40.79
N TYR A 239 -23.32 -40.35 -40.42
CA TYR A 239 -22.80 -40.25 -39.05
C TYR A 239 -22.59 -38.78 -38.62
N GLN A 240 -22.04 -37.92 -39.47
CA GLN A 240 -21.89 -36.50 -39.19
C GLN A 240 -23.22 -35.79 -38.95
N LEU A 241 -24.24 -36.13 -39.73
CA LEU A 241 -25.60 -35.60 -39.54
C LEU A 241 -26.24 -36.12 -38.24
N GLN A 242 -25.99 -37.40 -37.89
CA GLN A 242 -26.42 -37.99 -36.61
C GLN A 242 -25.71 -37.33 -35.44
N GLU A 243 -24.38 -37.07 -35.55
CA GLU A 243 -23.61 -36.36 -34.54
C GLU A 243 -24.20 -34.96 -34.28
N LYS A 244 -24.46 -34.23 -35.35
CA LYS A 244 -25.04 -32.86 -35.22
C LYS A 244 -26.39 -32.90 -34.49
N LYS A 245 -27.27 -33.81 -34.88
CA LYS A 245 -28.59 -33.96 -34.25
C LYS A 245 -28.48 -34.40 -32.76
N GLU A 246 -27.56 -35.33 -32.48
CA GLU A 246 -27.36 -35.81 -31.11
C GLU A 246 -26.75 -34.70 -30.22
N VAL A 247 -25.80 -33.93 -30.74
CA VAL A 247 -25.25 -32.76 -30.04
C VAL A 247 -26.34 -31.74 -29.75
N GLU A 248 -27.19 -31.41 -30.74
CA GLU A 248 -28.33 -30.50 -30.57
C GLU A 248 -29.30 -31.03 -29.50
N ARG A 249 -29.57 -32.33 -29.48
CA ARG A 249 -30.43 -32.97 -28.45
C ARG A 249 -29.82 -32.83 -27.06
N ILE A 250 -28.52 -33.13 -26.93
CA ILE A 250 -27.81 -33.04 -25.63
C ILE A 250 -27.83 -31.59 -25.13
N LEU A 251 -27.53 -30.64 -25.98
CA LEU A 251 -27.52 -29.22 -25.60
C LEU A 251 -28.91 -28.73 -25.14
N LEU A 252 -29.97 -29.22 -25.81
CA LEU A 252 -31.33 -28.89 -25.41
C LEU A 252 -31.69 -29.51 -24.05
N GLU A 253 -31.39 -30.81 -23.84
CA GLU A 253 -31.64 -31.51 -22.59
C GLU A 253 -30.92 -30.85 -21.40
N LEU A 254 -29.63 -30.45 -21.58
CA LEU A 254 -28.88 -29.73 -20.57
C LEU A 254 -29.49 -28.35 -20.30
N SER A 255 -30.02 -27.68 -21.33
CA SER A 255 -30.71 -26.41 -21.17
C SER A 255 -32.03 -26.56 -20.40
N GLU A 256 -32.82 -27.57 -20.71
CA GLU A 256 -34.07 -27.88 -20.00
C GLU A 256 -33.84 -28.17 -18.51
N GLN A 257 -32.75 -28.86 -18.17
CA GLN A 257 -32.36 -29.11 -16.77
C GLN A 257 -31.95 -27.83 -16.02
N LEU A 258 -31.42 -26.82 -16.73
CA LEU A 258 -31.05 -25.53 -16.14
C LEU A 258 -32.25 -24.59 -15.94
N MET A 259 -33.33 -24.71 -16.71
CA MET A 259 -34.50 -23.86 -16.67
C MET A 259 -35.10 -23.66 -15.27
N PRO A 260 -35.30 -24.68 -14.43
CA PRO A 260 -35.83 -24.54 -13.07
C PRO A 260 -34.88 -23.73 -12.15
N HIS A 261 -33.61 -23.66 -12.50
CA HIS A 261 -32.54 -23.06 -11.68
C HIS A 261 -32.14 -21.64 -12.13
N THR A 262 -32.88 -21.02 -13.04
CA THR A 262 -32.61 -19.64 -13.51
C THR A 262 -32.59 -18.61 -12.38
N PRO A 263 -33.43 -18.67 -11.31
CA PRO A 263 -33.31 -17.78 -10.17
C PRO A 263 -31.99 -17.94 -9.41
N SER A 264 -31.56 -19.19 -9.16
CA SER A 264 -30.31 -19.52 -8.49
C SER A 264 -29.11 -19.06 -9.32
N LEU A 265 -29.11 -19.27 -10.63
CA LEU A 265 -28.06 -18.79 -11.54
C LEU A 265 -27.97 -17.24 -11.54
N THR A 266 -29.11 -16.57 -11.55
CA THR A 266 -29.18 -15.10 -11.47
C THR A 266 -28.58 -14.59 -10.17
N GLN A 267 -28.98 -15.22 -9.05
CA GLN A 267 -28.49 -14.89 -7.71
C GLN A 267 -26.97 -15.13 -7.60
N ASN A 268 -26.50 -16.30 -8.02
CA ASN A 268 -25.08 -16.65 -7.97
C ASN A 268 -24.24 -15.67 -8.82
N HIS A 269 -24.67 -15.39 -10.05
CA HIS A 269 -24.00 -14.46 -10.94
C HIS A 269 -23.93 -13.04 -10.34
N TYR A 270 -25.01 -12.59 -9.70
CA TYR A 270 -25.06 -11.30 -9.02
C TYR A 270 -24.11 -11.26 -7.81
N VAL A 271 -24.15 -12.28 -6.94
CA VAL A 271 -23.31 -12.34 -5.73
C VAL A 271 -21.83 -12.43 -6.09
N LEU A 272 -21.45 -13.30 -7.04
CA LEU A 272 -20.06 -13.39 -7.52
C LEU A 272 -19.58 -12.03 -8.07
N SER A 273 -20.43 -11.33 -8.81
CA SER A 273 -20.10 -9.98 -9.33
C SER A 273 -19.92 -8.96 -8.21
N ARG A 274 -20.73 -9.03 -7.13
CA ARG A 274 -20.60 -8.16 -5.96
C ARG A 274 -19.29 -8.44 -5.20
N LEU A 275 -18.93 -9.69 -5.04
CA LEU A 275 -17.65 -10.10 -4.43
C LEU A 275 -16.46 -9.64 -5.27
N ASP A 276 -16.57 -9.75 -6.60
CA ASP A 276 -15.54 -9.27 -7.52
C ASP A 276 -15.39 -7.73 -7.47
N ILE A 277 -16.49 -6.98 -7.34
CA ILE A 277 -16.45 -5.53 -7.12
C ILE A 277 -15.70 -5.20 -5.83
N ALA A 278 -15.98 -5.90 -4.73
CA ALA A 278 -15.27 -5.69 -3.47
C ALA A 278 -13.76 -5.99 -3.62
N ASN A 279 -13.42 -7.08 -4.31
CA ASN A 279 -12.04 -7.44 -4.60
C ASN A 279 -11.34 -6.40 -5.51
N ALA A 280 -12.02 -5.90 -6.54
CA ALA A 280 -11.52 -4.84 -7.42
C ALA A 280 -11.25 -3.54 -6.68
N LYS A 281 -12.16 -3.13 -5.76
CA LYS A 281 -11.96 -1.97 -4.88
C LYS A 281 -10.74 -2.14 -3.97
N ALA A 282 -10.53 -3.33 -3.40
CA ALA A 282 -9.37 -3.64 -2.56
C ALA A 282 -8.05 -3.58 -3.36
N LEU A 283 -8.02 -4.12 -4.57
CA LEU A 283 -6.86 -4.07 -5.45
C LEU A 283 -6.53 -2.63 -5.87
N TYR A 284 -7.54 -1.85 -6.21
CA TYR A 284 -7.35 -0.43 -6.51
C TYR A 284 -6.85 0.36 -5.30
N ALA A 285 -7.41 0.12 -4.11
CA ALA A 285 -6.94 0.73 -2.86
C ALA A 285 -5.46 0.43 -2.61
N LYS A 286 -5.01 -0.80 -2.83
CA LYS A 286 -3.60 -1.20 -2.74
C LYS A 286 -2.73 -0.44 -3.74
N GLN A 287 -3.19 -0.28 -5.00
CA GLN A 287 -2.43 0.42 -6.05
C GLN A 287 -2.17 1.88 -5.69
N ILE A 288 -3.20 2.61 -5.23
CA ILE A 288 -3.10 4.04 -4.91
C ILE A 288 -2.69 4.30 -3.45
N LYS A 289 -2.36 3.25 -2.67
CA LYS A 289 -2.04 3.31 -1.24
C LYS A 289 -3.12 4.03 -0.43
N ALA A 290 -4.37 3.68 -0.69
CA ALA A 290 -5.54 4.22 -0.01
C ALA A 290 -5.77 3.55 1.34
N ASN A 291 -6.35 4.33 2.26
CA ASN A 291 -6.77 3.87 3.57
C ASN A 291 -8.28 4.03 3.74
N GLU A 292 -8.81 3.34 4.73
CA GLU A 292 -10.21 3.40 5.08
C GLU A 292 -10.59 4.78 5.62
N PRO A 293 -11.62 5.46 5.05
CA PRO A 293 -12.13 6.71 5.60
C PRO A 293 -13.11 6.46 6.75
N ILE A 294 -13.09 7.33 7.74
CA ILE A 294 -14.11 7.41 8.79
C ILE A 294 -15.26 8.28 8.28
N ILE A 295 -16.48 7.75 8.30
CA ILE A 295 -17.67 8.46 7.83
C ILE A 295 -18.26 9.29 8.95
N ASP A 296 -18.26 10.61 8.79
CA ASP A 296 -18.79 11.59 9.71
C ASP A 296 -20.15 12.12 9.21
N GLU A 297 -21.19 11.95 10.04
CA GLU A 297 -22.58 12.36 9.71
C GLU A 297 -22.85 13.86 9.94
N GLU A 298 -21.99 14.50 10.74
CA GLU A 298 -22.01 15.94 11.00
C GLU A 298 -21.20 16.74 9.96
N ASN A 299 -20.64 16.03 8.97
CA ASN A 299 -19.83 16.59 7.88
C ASN A 299 -18.55 17.30 8.34
N HIS A 300 -17.93 16.81 9.45
CA HIS A 300 -16.59 17.19 9.82
C HIS A 300 -15.61 16.49 8.89
N VAL A 301 -15.04 17.22 7.98
CA VAL A 301 -14.03 16.71 7.03
C VAL A 301 -12.64 17.01 7.60
N ALA A 302 -11.84 15.96 7.81
CA ALA A 302 -10.46 16.05 8.23
C ALA A 302 -9.63 15.00 7.49
N ILE A 303 -9.09 15.36 6.33
CA ILE A 303 -8.35 14.42 5.46
C ILE A 303 -6.87 14.73 5.59
N TRP A 304 -6.12 13.78 6.14
CA TRP A 304 -4.70 13.91 6.39
C TRP A 304 -3.88 13.39 5.21
N GLN A 305 -2.97 14.21 4.73
CA GLN A 305 -2.11 13.92 3.57
C GLN A 305 -2.91 13.41 2.35
N ALA A 306 -3.99 14.10 2.03
CA ALA A 306 -4.79 13.84 0.84
C ALA A 306 -3.94 13.92 -0.42
N ARG A 307 -4.04 12.93 -1.29
CA ARG A 307 -3.34 12.86 -2.58
C ARG A 307 -4.35 12.73 -3.71
N HIS A 308 -4.05 13.34 -4.85
CA HIS A 308 -4.90 13.18 -6.03
C HIS A 308 -4.71 11.77 -6.62
N PRO A 309 -5.77 10.94 -6.73
CA PRO A 309 -5.64 9.52 -7.12
C PRO A 309 -5.16 9.31 -8.57
N LEU A 310 -5.33 10.28 -9.45
CA LEU A 310 -4.93 10.21 -10.86
C LEU A 310 -3.52 10.75 -11.13
N ILE A 311 -2.84 11.33 -10.12
CA ILE A 311 -1.47 11.81 -10.24
C ILE A 311 -0.52 10.72 -9.76
N LEU A 312 0.61 10.57 -10.47
CA LEU A 312 1.61 9.55 -10.14
C LEU A 312 2.14 9.74 -8.70
N PRO A 313 2.33 8.66 -7.92
CA PRO A 313 2.77 8.73 -6.52
C PRO A 313 4.11 9.44 -6.28
N LYS A 314 4.96 9.55 -7.31
CA LYS A 314 6.26 10.26 -7.22
C LYS A 314 6.15 11.77 -7.37
N SER A 315 5.08 12.28 -7.98
CA SER A 315 4.89 13.71 -8.28
C SER A 315 3.74 14.34 -7.50
N VAL A 316 2.88 13.52 -6.86
CA VAL A 316 1.76 14.04 -6.08
C VAL A 316 2.25 14.61 -4.75
N VAL A 317 1.79 15.82 -4.43
CA VAL A 317 2.01 16.44 -3.12
C VAL A 317 0.81 16.15 -2.23
N ALA A 318 1.09 15.71 -1.02
CA ALA A 318 0.08 15.40 -0.02
C ALA A 318 -0.31 16.64 0.78
N ASN A 319 -1.62 16.87 0.99
CA ASN A 319 -2.15 18.04 1.66
C ASN A 319 -3.15 17.66 2.78
N ASP A 320 -3.10 18.40 3.88
CA ASP A 320 -4.08 18.27 4.96
C ASP A 320 -5.29 19.17 4.66
N ILE A 321 -6.50 18.61 4.71
CA ILE A 321 -7.74 19.32 4.40
C ILE A 321 -8.67 19.21 5.60
N ILE A 322 -9.06 20.35 6.17
CA ILE A 322 -9.96 20.43 7.33
C ILE A 322 -11.12 21.35 6.98
N LEU A 323 -12.36 20.92 7.20
CA LEU A 323 -13.58 21.68 6.94
C LEU A 323 -14.71 21.16 7.84
N GLY A 324 -15.59 22.04 8.29
CA GLY A 324 -16.82 21.66 8.98
C GLY A 324 -16.77 21.68 10.51
N GLN A 325 -15.61 21.89 11.14
CA GLN A 325 -15.51 22.04 12.61
C GLN A 325 -15.67 23.50 13.02
N GLU A 326 -14.63 24.31 12.76
CA GLU A 326 -14.61 25.74 13.12
C GLU A 326 -15.12 26.62 11.96
N TYR A 327 -15.03 26.14 10.74
CA TYR A 327 -15.40 26.88 9.53
C TYR A 327 -16.02 25.96 8.48
N GLN A 328 -17.02 26.48 7.78
CA GLN A 328 -17.73 25.84 6.68
C GLN A 328 -17.28 26.38 5.31
N SER A 329 -16.53 27.49 5.30
CA SER A 329 -16.07 28.17 4.10
C SER A 329 -14.56 28.30 4.09
N ILE A 330 -13.92 27.90 2.99
CA ILE A 330 -12.49 28.09 2.74
C ILE A 330 -12.30 28.96 1.51
N VAL A 331 -11.58 30.08 1.64
CA VAL A 331 -11.23 30.96 0.52
C VAL A 331 -9.74 30.76 0.21
N ILE A 332 -9.43 30.16 -0.92
CA ILE A 332 -8.08 29.85 -1.36
C ILE A 332 -7.59 30.97 -2.29
N THR A 333 -6.52 31.66 -1.88
CA THR A 333 -5.93 32.73 -2.65
C THR A 333 -4.54 32.37 -3.16
N GLY A 334 -4.07 33.05 -4.21
CA GLY A 334 -2.74 32.81 -4.78
C GLY A 334 -2.73 32.69 -6.30
N PRO A 335 -1.56 32.46 -6.93
CA PRO A 335 -1.43 32.38 -8.38
C PRO A 335 -2.12 31.10 -8.94
N ASN A 336 -2.59 31.15 -10.20
CA ASN A 336 -3.27 30.04 -10.85
C ASN A 336 -2.36 28.81 -11.01
N THR A 337 -1.08 29.04 -11.22
CA THR A 337 -0.05 27.99 -11.36
C THR A 337 0.18 27.19 -10.07
N GLY A 338 -0.34 27.64 -8.92
CA GLY A 338 -0.12 27.02 -7.61
C GLY A 338 -0.83 25.68 -7.38
N GLY A 339 -1.72 25.25 -8.26
CA GLY A 339 -2.46 23.98 -8.12
C GLY A 339 -3.80 24.09 -7.39
N LYS A 340 -4.41 25.28 -7.30
CA LYS A 340 -5.72 25.52 -6.67
C LYS A 340 -6.81 24.61 -7.24
N THR A 341 -6.94 24.54 -8.56
CA THR A 341 -7.89 23.71 -9.30
C THR A 341 -7.71 22.21 -9.00
N ILE A 342 -6.45 21.75 -8.93
CA ILE A 342 -6.11 20.37 -8.59
C ILE A 342 -6.55 20.03 -7.16
N LEU A 343 -6.37 20.96 -6.23
CA LEU A 343 -6.82 20.77 -4.85
C LEU A 343 -8.34 20.63 -4.75
N LEU A 344 -9.10 21.51 -5.43
CA LEU A 344 -10.55 21.43 -5.50
C LEU A 344 -11.01 20.07 -6.07
N LYS A 345 -10.41 19.65 -7.20
CA LYS A 345 -10.68 18.33 -7.78
C LYS A 345 -10.33 17.19 -6.82
N THR A 346 -9.22 17.30 -6.10
CA THR A 346 -8.79 16.28 -5.12
C THR A 346 -9.84 16.09 -4.04
N ILE A 347 -10.33 17.17 -3.45
CA ILE A 347 -11.35 17.13 -2.40
C ILE A 347 -12.64 16.49 -2.94
N GLY A 348 -13.12 16.95 -4.09
CA GLY A 348 -14.33 16.42 -4.70
C GLY A 348 -14.23 14.94 -5.06
N ILE A 349 -13.11 14.51 -5.65
CA ILE A 349 -12.87 13.10 -6.00
C ILE A 349 -12.82 12.22 -4.76
N ILE A 350 -12.07 12.61 -3.73
CA ILE A 350 -11.94 11.84 -2.48
C ILE A 350 -13.32 11.68 -1.82
N GLN A 351 -14.13 12.73 -1.82
CA GLN A 351 -15.47 12.68 -1.26
C GLN A 351 -16.38 11.72 -2.07
N LEU A 352 -16.34 11.77 -3.41
CA LEU A 352 -17.06 10.82 -4.26
C LEU A 352 -16.58 9.38 -4.09
N MET A 353 -15.26 9.17 -3.95
CA MET A 353 -14.68 7.84 -3.67
C MET A 353 -15.26 7.25 -2.40
N ALA A 354 -15.24 8.01 -1.29
CA ALA A 354 -15.76 7.57 -0.01
C ALA A 354 -17.26 7.23 -0.11
N GLN A 355 -18.09 8.09 -0.74
CA GLN A 355 -19.53 7.87 -0.92
C GLN A 355 -19.85 6.72 -1.87
N MET A 356 -18.92 6.29 -2.75
CA MET A 356 -19.03 5.07 -3.54
C MET A 356 -18.58 3.81 -2.77
N GLY A 357 -18.02 3.97 -1.56
CA GLY A 357 -17.48 2.90 -0.73
C GLY A 357 -16.08 2.44 -1.15
N LEU A 358 -15.28 3.34 -1.71
CA LEU A 358 -13.86 3.16 -1.96
C LEU A 358 -13.03 3.66 -0.76
N TYR A 359 -11.87 3.10 -0.56
CA TYR A 359 -10.83 3.68 0.27
C TYR A 359 -10.25 4.94 -0.41
N ILE A 360 -9.72 5.86 0.39
CA ILE A 360 -9.23 7.16 -0.07
C ILE A 360 -7.70 7.25 0.02
N PRO A 361 -7.02 7.94 -0.91
CA PRO A 361 -5.57 8.12 -0.90
C PRO A 361 -5.15 9.18 0.13
N ALA A 362 -5.34 8.87 1.40
CA ALA A 362 -5.04 9.70 2.56
C ALA A 362 -4.43 8.85 3.68
N LEU A 363 -3.99 9.47 4.79
CA LEU A 363 -3.56 8.71 5.97
C LEU A 363 -4.75 8.06 6.69
N PRO A 364 -4.51 7.01 7.51
CA PRO A 364 -5.51 6.49 8.44
C PRO A 364 -6.11 7.61 9.31
N ASP A 365 -7.27 7.34 9.89
CA ASP A 365 -8.02 8.29 10.73
C ASP A 365 -8.45 9.58 10.00
N SER A 366 -8.55 9.51 8.67
CA SER A 366 -9.12 10.60 7.87
C SER A 366 -10.64 10.52 7.87
N HIS A 367 -11.28 11.64 8.22
CA HIS A 367 -12.74 11.80 8.27
C HIS A 367 -13.27 12.41 6.98
N VAL A 368 -14.35 11.88 6.46
CA VAL A 368 -15.08 12.40 5.30
C VAL A 368 -16.55 12.59 5.62
N GLY A 369 -17.14 13.66 5.10
CA GLY A 369 -18.55 13.98 5.31
C GLY A 369 -19.50 13.10 4.47
N VAL A 370 -20.80 13.25 4.72
CA VAL A 370 -21.88 12.66 3.94
C VAL A 370 -22.69 13.78 3.29
N PHE A 371 -22.29 14.14 2.08
CA PHE A 371 -22.95 15.20 1.35
C PHE A 371 -24.09 14.66 0.51
N THR A 372 -25.26 15.32 0.59
CA THR A 372 -26.44 15.01 -0.24
C THR A 372 -26.18 15.38 -1.68
N GLN A 373 -25.48 16.50 -1.88
CA GLN A 373 -25.08 17.01 -3.18
C GLN A 373 -23.67 17.58 -3.14
N ILE A 374 -22.94 17.36 -4.21
CA ILE A 374 -21.65 17.99 -4.47
C ILE A 374 -21.80 18.78 -5.75
N PHE A 375 -21.49 20.06 -5.70
CA PHE A 375 -21.51 20.95 -6.84
C PHE A 375 -20.11 21.42 -7.16
N ALA A 376 -19.81 21.59 -8.45
CA ALA A 376 -18.56 22.17 -8.89
C ALA A 376 -18.81 23.18 -10.01
N ASP A 377 -18.13 24.33 -9.90
CA ASP A 377 -17.90 25.28 -10.95
C ASP A 377 -16.38 25.36 -11.14
N ILE A 378 -15.84 24.41 -11.91
CA ILE A 378 -14.39 24.20 -12.13
C ILE A 378 -14.18 23.96 -13.62
N GLY A 379 -13.27 24.70 -14.23
CA GLY A 379 -12.82 24.47 -15.60
C GLY A 379 -12.57 25.76 -16.35
N ASP A 380 -11.47 25.78 -17.14
CA ASP A 380 -11.20 26.79 -18.16
C ASP A 380 -12.02 26.43 -19.41
N GLU A 381 -13.02 27.22 -19.73
CA GLU A 381 -13.74 27.12 -21.03
C GLU A 381 -12.86 27.69 -22.18
N GLN A 382 -11.68 27.13 -22.37
CA GLN A 382 -10.86 27.38 -23.57
C GLN A 382 -11.32 26.53 -24.78
N SER A 383 -12.52 25.96 -24.72
CA SER A 383 -13.09 25.31 -25.89
C SER A 383 -13.61 26.38 -26.87
N ILE A 384 -12.96 26.46 -28.01
CA ILE A 384 -13.23 27.36 -29.14
C ILE A 384 -14.68 27.26 -29.67
N GLU A 385 -15.46 26.29 -29.20
CA GLU A 385 -16.80 25.97 -29.72
C GLU A 385 -17.97 26.67 -29.00
N GLN A 386 -17.75 27.35 -27.87
CA GLN A 386 -18.84 28.05 -27.15
C GLN A 386 -18.53 29.54 -27.03
N ASN A 387 -19.08 30.31 -27.99
CA ASN A 387 -18.98 31.78 -28.09
C ASN A 387 -19.80 32.59 -27.06
N LEU A 388 -20.19 32.00 -25.92
CA LEU A 388 -20.74 32.75 -24.80
C LEU A 388 -19.58 33.20 -23.90
N SER A 389 -19.57 34.45 -23.41
CA SER A 389 -18.51 34.91 -22.53
C SER A 389 -18.36 33.97 -21.36
N THR A 390 -17.13 33.63 -21.00
CA THR A 390 -16.77 32.74 -19.88
C THR A 390 -17.52 33.09 -18.60
N PHE A 391 -17.68 34.41 -18.33
CA PHE A 391 -18.47 34.94 -17.21
C PHE A 391 -19.93 34.47 -17.21
N SER A 392 -20.64 34.55 -18.39
CA SER A 392 -22.05 34.18 -18.46
C SER A 392 -22.29 32.71 -18.20
N SER A 393 -21.39 31.85 -18.63
CA SER A 393 -21.51 30.41 -18.40
C SER A 393 -21.24 30.01 -16.94
N HIS A 394 -20.22 30.61 -16.29
CA HIS A 394 -19.99 30.48 -14.85
C HIS A 394 -21.21 30.96 -14.05
N MET A 395 -21.72 32.15 -14.35
CA MET A 395 -22.90 32.70 -13.66
C MET A 395 -24.14 31.82 -13.84
N SER A 396 -24.39 31.28 -15.01
CA SER A 396 -25.53 30.36 -15.25
C SER A 396 -25.38 29.09 -14.41
N ASN A 397 -24.17 28.53 -14.29
CA ASN A 397 -23.92 27.37 -13.47
C ASN A 397 -24.09 27.71 -11.97
N ILE A 398 -23.51 28.83 -11.50
CA ILE A 398 -23.66 29.33 -10.13
C ILE A 398 -25.11 29.54 -9.77
N VAL A 399 -25.92 30.18 -10.62
CA VAL A 399 -27.38 30.35 -10.41
C VAL A 399 -28.05 28.98 -10.24
N SER A 400 -27.74 28.01 -11.09
CA SER A 400 -28.28 26.66 -10.95
C SER A 400 -27.88 25.98 -9.63
N ILE A 401 -26.68 26.22 -9.18
CA ILE A 401 -26.16 25.72 -7.89
C ILE A 401 -26.93 26.37 -6.72
N LEU A 402 -26.98 27.70 -6.68
CA LEU A 402 -27.62 28.46 -5.60
C LEU A 402 -29.11 28.12 -5.40
N HIS A 403 -29.82 27.70 -6.46
CA HIS A 403 -31.19 27.22 -6.34
C HIS A 403 -31.34 25.82 -5.74
N LYS A 404 -30.25 25.00 -5.69
CA LYS A 404 -30.30 23.58 -5.31
C LYS A 404 -29.55 23.25 -4.02
N ILE A 405 -28.74 24.19 -3.49
CA ILE A 405 -27.95 23.97 -2.30
C ILE A 405 -28.82 23.82 -1.05
N ASP A 406 -28.39 22.93 -0.17
CA ASP A 406 -28.91 22.70 1.17
C ASP A 406 -27.78 22.68 2.22
N GLU A 407 -28.13 22.50 3.49
CA GLU A 407 -27.18 22.44 4.61
C GLU A 407 -26.15 21.30 4.50
N LYS A 408 -26.41 20.26 3.71
CA LYS A 408 -25.53 19.11 3.47
C LYS A 408 -24.94 19.11 2.05
N SER A 409 -24.83 20.27 1.45
CA SER A 409 -24.22 20.43 0.13
C SER A 409 -22.74 20.86 0.27
N LEU A 410 -21.88 20.30 -0.59
CA LEU A 410 -20.50 20.75 -0.77
C LEU A 410 -20.40 21.48 -2.11
N VAL A 411 -19.90 22.72 -2.08
CA VAL A 411 -19.75 23.56 -3.26
C VAL A 411 -18.28 23.85 -3.51
N LEU A 412 -17.79 23.53 -4.69
CA LEU A 412 -16.41 23.74 -5.14
C LEU A 412 -16.42 24.78 -6.28
N MET A 413 -15.83 25.94 -6.03
CA MET A 413 -15.81 27.06 -7.00
C MET A 413 -14.38 27.43 -7.36
N ASP A 414 -14.05 27.41 -8.64
CA ASP A 414 -12.75 27.86 -9.12
C ASP A 414 -12.87 29.26 -9.71
N GLU A 415 -11.95 30.14 -9.33
CA GLU A 415 -11.86 31.54 -9.81
C GLU A 415 -13.17 32.32 -9.71
N ILE A 416 -13.84 32.24 -8.54
CA ILE A 416 -15.14 32.91 -8.34
C ILE A 416 -15.07 34.40 -8.65
N GLY A 417 -16.00 34.88 -9.49
CA GLY A 417 -16.11 36.29 -9.90
C GLY A 417 -15.22 36.68 -11.08
N SER A 418 -14.45 35.74 -11.65
CA SER A 418 -13.59 36.02 -12.81
C SER A 418 -14.38 36.35 -14.09
N GLY A 419 -13.72 37.01 -15.03
CA GLY A 419 -14.28 37.29 -16.35
C GLY A 419 -15.12 38.57 -16.48
N THR A 420 -15.15 39.42 -15.45
CA THR A 420 -15.79 40.75 -15.46
C THR A 420 -14.85 41.84 -14.84
N ASP A 421 -15.37 43.05 -14.63
CA ASP A 421 -14.63 44.11 -13.91
C ASP A 421 -14.20 43.56 -12.52
N PRO A 422 -12.94 43.82 -12.12
CA PRO A 422 -12.42 43.25 -10.86
C PRO A 422 -13.22 43.66 -9.62
N GLN A 423 -13.73 44.90 -9.54
CA GLN A 423 -14.48 45.36 -8.38
C GLN A 423 -15.90 44.73 -8.35
N GLU A 424 -16.55 44.66 -9.53
CA GLU A 424 -17.82 43.98 -9.63
C GLU A 424 -17.69 42.48 -9.34
N GLY A 425 -16.68 41.85 -9.91
CA GLY A 425 -16.39 40.42 -9.69
C GLY A 425 -16.14 40.07 -8.23
N ALA A 426 -15.30 40.86 -7.55
CA ALA A 426 -15.03 40.67 -6.13
C ALA A 426 -16.29 40.87 -5.25
N SER A 427 -17.08 41.92 -5.54
CA SER A 427 -18.33 42.20 -4.82
C SER A 427 -19.37 41.09 -5.00
N LEU A 428 -19.50 40.57 -6.24
CA LEU A 428 -20.38 39.45 -6.56
C LEU A 428 -19.95 38.17 -5.88
N ALA A 429 -18.64 37.88 -5.88
CA ALA A 429 -18.08 36.73 -5.22
C ALA A 429 -18.37 36.73 -3.72
N ILE A 430 -18.19 37.86 -3.04
CA ILE A 430 -18.54 38.03 -1.61
C ILE A 430 -20.03 37.76 -1.38
N ALA A 431 -20.91 38.35 -2.20
CA ALA A 431 -22.35 38.17 -2.07
C ALA A 431 -22.79 36.70 -2.29
N ILE A 432 -22.15 36.00 -3.23
CA ILE A 432 -22.40 34.57 -3.48
C ILE A 432 -21.98 33.73 -2.29
N LEU A 433 -20.76 33.97 -1.73
CA LEU A 433 -20.28 33.25 -0.56
C LEU A 433 -21.16 33.50 0.65
N ASP A 434 -21.60 34.74 0.86
CA ASP A 434 -22.55 35.07 1.94
C ASP A 434 -23.87 34.35 1.79
N TYR A 435 -24.41 34.30 0.57
CA TYR A 435 -25.65 33.58 0.30
C TYR A 435 -25.51 32.07 0.59
N ILE A 436 -24.40 31.45 0.18
CA ILE A 436 -24.10 30.03 0.50
C ILE A 436 -24.00 29.85 2.03
N GLY A 437 -23.35 30.78 2.73
CA GLY A 437 -23.27 30.78 4.18
C GLY A 437 -24.63 30.86 4.89
N THR A 438 -25.62 31.61 4.33
CA THR A 438 -27.00 31.64 4.87
C THR A 438 -27.69 30.29 4.76
N LYS A 439 -27.28 29.42 3.83
CA LYS A 439 -27.78 28.06 3.67
C LYS A 439 -27.06 27.04 4.52
N GLN A 440 -26.03 27.46 5.29
CA GLN A 440 -25.16 26.58 6.07
C GLN A 440 -24.47 25.48 5.23
N SER A 441 -24.32 25.72 3.92
CA SER A 441 -23.65 24.81 3.02
C SER A 441 -22.13 24.94 3.15
N TYR A 442 -21.42 23.89 2.79
CA TYR A 442 -19.96 23.87 2.79
C TYR A 442 -19.42 24.39 1.45
N VAL A 443 -18.45 25.30 1.51
CA VAL A 443 -17.88 25.88 0.28
C VAL A 443 -16.37 25.96 0.33
N ILE A 444 -15.73 25.63 -0.78
CA ILE A 444 -14.32 25.87 -1.03
C ILE A 444 -14.22 26.65 -2.32
N ALA A 445 -13.78 27.89 -2.24
CA ALA A 445 -13.69 28.78 -3.37
C ALA A 445 -12.26 29.24 -3.60
N THR A 446 -11.82 29.28 -4.85
CA THR A 446 -10.52 29.89 -5.20
C THR A 446 -10.74 31.26 -5.81
N THR A 447 -9.79 32.15 -5.59
CA THR A 447 -9.84 33.51 -6.14
C THR A 447 -8.45 34.13 -6.23
N HIS A 448 -8.34 35.18 -7.00
CA HIS A 448 -7.15 36.04 -7.04
C HIS A 448 -7.43 37.48 -6.52
N TYR A 449 -8.68 37.77 -6.09
CA TYR A 449 -9.07 39.11 -5.61
C TYR A 449 -8.60 39.37 -4.18
N PRO A 450 -7.92 40.54 -3.94
CA PRO A 450 -7.49 40.91 -2.60
C PRO A 450 -8.61 41.08 -1.59
N GLU A 451 -9.79 41.54 -2.02
CA GLU A 451 -10.97 41.80 -1.18
C GLU A 451 -11.46 40.52 -0.47
N LEU A 452 -11.34 39.38 -1.15
CA LEU A 452 -11.73 38.09 -0.56
C LEU A 452 -10.75 37.60 0.51
N LYS A 453 -9.50 38.12 0.53
CA LYS A 453 -8.55 37.87 1.63
C LYS A 453 -9.04 38.55 2.91
N VAL A 454 -9.52 39.80 2.80
CA VAL A 454 -10.11 40.54 3.91
C VAL A 454 -11.41 39.87 4.37
N TYR A 455 -12.26 39.46 3.43
CA TYR A 455 -13.50 38.73 3.71
C TYR A 455 -13.24 37.47 4.56
N GLY A 456 -12.26 36.64 4.19
CA GLY A 456 -11.92 35.43 4.92
C GLY A 456 -11.39 35.65 6.33
N TYR A 457 -10.91 36.87 6.67
CA TYR A 457 -10.55 37.23 8.03
C TYR A 457 -11.74 37.70 8.86
N ASN A 458 -12.63 38.49 8.25
CA ASN A 458 -13.69 39.19 8.96
C ASN A 458 -14.96 38.36 9.10
N ARG A 459 -15.13 37.28 8.33
CA ARG A 459 -16.35 36.48 8.31
C ARG A 459 -16.25 35.27 9.22
N VAL A 460 -17.16 35.18 10.20
CA VAL A 460 -17.26 34.01 11.08
C VAL A 460 -17.61 32.77 10.26
N GLY A 461 -16.97 31.65 10.57
CA GLY A 461 -17.15 30.38 9.84
C GLY A 461 -16.43 30.31 8.49
N THR A 462 -15.58 31.32 8.18
CA THR A 462 -14.75 31.35 6.96
C THR A 462 -13.28 31.41 7.34
N ILE A 463 -12.44 30.72 6.60
CA ILE A 463 -10.98 30.75 6.77
C ILE A 463 -10.29 31.00 5.43
N ASN A 464 -9.19 31.79 5.48
CA ASN A 464 -8.30 31.94 4.34
C ASN A 464 -7.37 30.74 4.19
N ALA A 465 -7.00 30.46 2.96
CA ALA A 465 -5.97 29.49 2.64
C ALA A 465 -5.17 29.92 1.41
N SER A 466 -4.04 29.27 1.19
CA SER A 466 -3.22 29.52 0.00
C SER A 466 -2.50 28.25 -0.46
N MET A 467 -1.98 28.34 -1.69
CA MET A 467 -1.00 27.37 -2.19
C MET A 467 0.40 27.95 -2.01
N GLU A 468 1.27 27.15 -1.38
CA GLU A 468 2.66 27.57 -1.16
C GLU A 468 3.39 27.74 -2.49
N PHE A 469 4.14 28.82 -2.60
CA PHE A 469 4.97 29.13 -3.74
C PHE A 469 6.40 29.37 -3.27
N ASP A 470 7.35 28.69 -3.88
CA ASP A 470 8.76 28.88 -3.58
C ASP A 470 9.30 30.10 -4.34
N SER A 471 9.57 31.16 -3.60
CA SER A 471 10.15 32.42 -4.14
C SER A 471 11.59 32.22 -4.64
N ASP A 472 12.31 31.21 -4.15
CA ASP A 472 13.71 31.00 -4.51
C ASP A 472 13.85 30.21 -5.82
N THR A 473 12.99 29.23 -6.06
CA THR A 473 12.97 28.45 -7.30
C THR A 473 11.98 28.97 -8.33
N LEU A 474 11.05 29.85 -7.96
CA LEU A 474 9.88 30.28 -8.75
C LEU A 474 9.00 29.10 -9.21
N GLN A 475 8.97 28.04 -8.41
CA GLN A 475 8.16 26.86 -8.70
C GLN A 475 7.03 26.74 -7.67
N PRO A 476 5.84 26.27 -8.08
CA PRO A 476 4.81 25.90 -7.13
C PRO A 476 5.25 24.66 -6.35
N THR A 477 5.09 24.70 -5.03
CA THR A 477 5.33 23.51 -4.19
C THR A 477 4.11 22.61 -4.11
N TYR A 478 2.94 23.08 -4.57
CA TYR A 478 1.63 22.41 -4.48
C TYR A 478 1.19 22.08 -3.04
N ARG A 479 1.81 22.70 -2.03
CA ARG A 479 1.43 22.55 -0.63
C ARG A 479 0.31 23.52 -0.28
N PHE A 480 -0.72 23.00 0.37
CA PHE A 480 -1.86 23.77 0.86
C PHE A 480 -1.59 24.30 2.27
N LEU A 481 -1.75 25.61 2.43
CA LEU A 481 -1.56 26.32 3.70
C LEU A 481 -2.89 26.87 4.17
N LEU A 482 -3.49 26.20 5.15
CA LEU A 482 -4.73 26.63 5.78
C LEU A 482 -4.46 27.75 6.81
N GLY A 483 -5.31 28.77 6.85
CA GLY A 483 -5.19 29.91 7.76
C GLY A 483 -4.26 31.03 7.27
N VAL A 484 -3.61 30.88 6.11
CA VAL A 484 -2.70 31.86 5.54
C VAL A 484 -3.17 32.28 4.15
N PRO A 485 -3.51 33.55 3.92
CA PRO A 485 -3.84 34.02 2.57
C PRO A 485 -2.60 34.11 1.69
N GLY A 486 -2.76 33.84 0.40
CA GLY A 486 -1.65 33.84 -0.54
C GLY A 486 -1.15 35.24 -0.91
N ARG A 487 0.15 35.36 -1.17
CA ARG A 487 0.78 36.53 -1.71
C ARG A 487 0.66 36.61 -3.23
N SER A 488 0.71 37.82 -3.75
CA SER A 488 0.91 38.08 -5.18
C SER A 488 2.41 38.17 -5.43
N ASN A 489 3.00 37.20 -6.15
CA ASN A 489 4.44 37.17 -6.44
C ASN A 489 4.79 37.71 -7.83
N ALA A 490 3.86 38.47 -8.47
CA ALA A 490 4.03 38.94 -9.83
C ALA A 490 5.32 39.78 -10.04
N PHE A 491 5.67 40.65 -9.11
CA PHE A 491 6.88 41.46 -9.23
C PHE A 491 8.17 40.66 -9.06
N ASP A 492 8.18 39.71 -8.14
CA ASP A 492 9.35 38.86 -7.89
C ASP A 492 9.59 37.93 -9.08
N ILE A 493 8.50 37.37 -9.64
CA ILE A 493 8.54 36.58 -10.88
C ILE A 493 9.03 37.43 -12.06
N SER A 494 8.46 38.63 -12.24
CA SER A 494 8.83 39.52 -13.34
C SER A 494 10.29 39.98 -13.24
N ALA A 495 10.79 40.26 -12.02
CA ALA A 495 12.17 40.60 -11.79
C ALA A 495 13.15 39.52 -12.24
N ARG A 496 12.83 38.27 -11.92
CA ARG A 496 13.65 37.11 -12.29
C ARG A 496 13.55 36.74 -13.78
N LEU A 497 12.40 36.99 -14.40
CA LEU A 497 12.25 36.84 -15.86
C LEU A 497 13.00 37.93 -16.64
N GLY A 498 13.60 38.87 -15.97
CA GLY A 498 14.46 39.90 -16.58
C GLY A 498 13.78 41.24 -16.85
N LEU A 499 12.56 41.48 -16.29
CA LEU A 499 11.94 42.79 -16.40
C LEU A 499 12.84 43.86 -15.73
N PRO A 500 13.15 45.00 -16.40
CA PRO A 500 13.99 46.02 -15.83
C PRO A 500 13.50 46.51 -14.47
N LYS A 501 14.41 46.66 -13.51
CA LYS A 501 14.08 47.10 -12.13
C LYS A 501 13.30 48.41 -12.08
N VAL A 502 13.62 49.35 -12.98
CA VAL A 502 12.91 50.64 -13.08
C VAL A 502 11.42 50.44 -13.37
N VAL A 503 11.05 49.48 -14.23
CA VAL A 503 9.64 49.19 -14.55
C VAL A 503 8.93 48.60 -13.33
N ILE A 504 9.63 47.72 -12.58
CA ILE A 504 9.06 47.11 -11.38
C ILE A 504 8.88 48.15 -10.26
N GLU A 505 9.85 49.01 -10.06
CA GLU A 505 9.77 50.08 -9.08
C GLU A 505 8.65 51.09 -9.41
N GLN A 506 8.49 51.46 -10.68
CA GLN A 506 7.36 52.26 -11.13
C GLN A 506 6.02 51.54 -10.90
N ALA A 507 5.95 50.26 -11.23
CA ALA A 507 4.72 49.47 -11.02
C ALA A 507 4.34 49.38 -9.53
N ARG A 508 5.34 49.26 -8.63
CA ARG A 508 5.11 49.25 -7.17
C ARG A 508 4.50 50.56 -6.66
N GLN A 509 4.82 51.71 -7.27
CA GLN A 509 4.26 53.00 -6.90
C GLN A 509 2.74 53.12 -7.18
N PHE A 510 2.21 52.33 -8.07
CA PHE A 510 0.76 52.28 -8.39
C PHE A 510 -0.05 51.39 -7.42
N ILE A 511 0.59 50.67 -6.51
CA ILE A 511 -0.10 49.84 -5.50
C ILE A 511 -0.45 50.75 -4.31
N SER A 512 -1.68 50.63 -3.80
CA SER A 512 -2.12 51.34 -2.60
C SER A 512 -1.32 50.92 -1.37
N VAL A 513 -1.13 51.86 -0.42
CA VAL A 513 -0.38 51.63 0.85
C VAL A 513 -1.01 50.48 1.65
N GLU A 514 -2.34 50.42 1.72
CA GLU A 514 -3.09 49.34 2.41
C GLU A 514 -2.79 47.95 1.84
N SER A 515 -2.64 47.85 0.51
CA SER A 515 -2.25 46.60 -0.14
C SER A 515 -0.81 46.17 0.14
N GLN A 516 0.09 47.16 0.38
CA GLN A 516 1.49 46.88 0.76
C GLN A 516 1.58 46.35 2.18
N GLU A 517 0.94 47.01 3.14
CA GLU A 517 0.92 46.58 4.55
C GLU A 517 0.29 45.18 4.70
N LEU A 518 -0.78 44.90 3.97
CA LEU A 518 -1.40 43.56 3.97
C LEU A 518 -0.43 42.48 3.43
N ASN A 519 0.30 42.76 2.35
CA ASN A 519 1.27 41.84 1.78
C ASN A 519 2.48 41.58 2.72
N GLU A 520 2.94 42.57 3.46
CA GLU A 520 3.99 42.40 4.48
C GLU A 520 3.52 41.51 5.64
N MET A 521 2.30 41.75 6.16
CA MET A 521 1.71 40.94 7.22
C MET A 521 1.54 39.51 6.78
N ILE A 522 1.08 39.24 5.55
CA ILE A 522 0.96 37.92 4.97
C ILE A 522 2.34 37.25 4.89
N SER A 523 3.39 37.98 4.47
CA SER A 523 4.75 37.45 4.40
C SER A 523 5.26 36.95 5.76
N ASP A 524 4.99 37.73 6.81
CA ASP A 524 5.38 37.34 8.18
C ASP A 524 4.60 36.10 8.68
N LEU A 525 3.31 36.00 8.35
CA LEU A 525 2.50 34.85 8.69
C LEU A 525 2.98 33.59 7.96
N GLU A 526 3.29 33.67 6.67
CA GLU A 526 3.85 32.56 5.90
C GLU A 526 5.19 32.07 6.50
N ARG A 527 6.06 32.99 6.88
CA ARG A 527 7.35 32.69 7.52
C ARG A 527 7.15 31.94 8.84
N LYS A 528 6.28 32.47 9.71
CA LYS A 528 5.95 31.85 11.01
C LYS A 528 5.35 30.45 10.81
N ARG A 529 4.46 30.31 9.84
CA ARG A 529 3.83 29.03 9.53
C ARG A 529 4.85 28.00 9.04
N ARG A 530 5.77 28.36 8.16
CA ARG A 530 6.86 27.47 7.72
C ARG A 530 7.67 26.92 8.89
N ILE A 531 7.98 27.75 9.87
CA ILE A 531 8.71 27.32 11.08
C ILE A 531 7.88 26.30 11.85
N VAL A 532 6.60 26.59 12.09
CA VAL A 532 5.69 25.67 12.80
C VAL A 532 5.53 24.33 12.05
N ASP A 533 5.42 24.36 10.73
CA ASP A 533 5.29 23.14 9.93
C ASP A 533 6.58 22.30 9.93
N GLN A 534 7.74 22.93 9.92
CA GLN A 534 9.03 22.27 10.10
C GLN A 534 9.14 21.61 11.48
N GLU A 535 8.80 22.34 12.55
CA GLU A 535 8.76 21.79 13.91
C GLU A 535 7.78 20.63 14.03
N LYS A 536 6.58 20.75 13.46
CA LYS A 536 5.58 19.68 13.43
C LYS A 536 6.11 18.43 12.72
N SER A 537 6.80 18.59 11.60
CA SER A 537 7.42 17.48 10.85
C SER A 537 8.48 16.75 11.69
N VAL A 538 9.33 17.49 12.41
CA VAL A 538 10.34 16.92 13.31
C VAL A 538 9.69 16.18 14.46
N ILE A 539 8.65 16.77 15.08
CA ILE A 539 7.90 16.12 16.16
C ILE A 539 7.22 14.83 15.69
N GLN A 540 6.61 14.83 14.50
CA GLN A 540 5.99 13.62 13.93
C GLN A 540 7.03 12.51 13.66
N GLN A 541 8.21 12.88 13.18
CA GLN A 541 9.29 11.92 12.98
C GLN A 541 9.76 11.33 14.31
N GLN A 542 9.96 12.16 15.35
CA GLN A 542 10.34 11.72 16.68
C GLN A 542 9.28 10.83 17.34
N LEU A 543 7.99 11.16 17.16
CA LEU A 543 6.88 10.33 17.63
C LEU A 543 6.88 8.95 16.98
N LYS A 544 7.13 8.89 15.66
CA LYS A 544 7.23 7.63 14.92
C LYS A 544 8.42 6.79 15.39
N GLU A 545 9.58 7.40 15.55
CA GLU A 545 10.79 6.72 16.08
C GLU A 545 10.57 6.22 17.52
N SER A 546 9.92 7.04 18.36
CA SER A 546 9.57 6.67 19.74
C SER A 546 8.58 5.50 19.79
N SER A 547 7.56 5.49 18.92
CA SER A 547 6.60 4.40 18.84
C SER A 547 7.24 3.07 18.40
N GLN A 548 8.12 3.11 17.41
CA GLN A 548 8.89 1.95 16.95
C GLN A 548 9.82 1.41 18.04
N LEU A 549 10.47 2.29 18.79
CA LEU A 549 11.32 1.92 19.90
C LEU A 549 10.54 1.27 21.04
N LEU A 550 9.33 1.80 21.34
CA LEU A 550 8.44 1.22 22.35
C LEU A 550 7.95 -0.18 21.95
N GLU A 551 7.65 -0.40 20.68
CA GLU A 551 7.24 -1.71 20.16
C GLU A 551 8.40 -2.72 20.23
N ALA A 552 9.60 -2.30 19.85
CA ALA A 552 10.80 -3.12 19.96
C ALA A 552 11.11 -3.49 21.44
N LEU A 553 10.99 -2.53 22.37
CA LEU A 553 11.17 -2.74 23.80
C LEU A 553 10.13 -3.70 24.39
N LYS A 554 8.87 -3.62 23.97
CA LYS A 554 7.84 -4.57 24.37
C LYS A 554 8.17 -5.99 23.94
N LEU A 555 8.56 -6.17 22.69
CA LEU A 555 8.95 -7.48 22.15
C LEU A 555 10.19 -8.05 22.89
N GLU A 556 11.18 -7.21 23.15
CA GLU A 556 12.38 -7.63 23.89
C GLU A 556 12.04 -8.00 25.34
N THR A 557 11.11 -7.28 25.97
CA THR A 557 10.64 -7.56 27.33
C THR A 557 9.88 -8.89 27.40
N GLU A 558 9.06 -9.20 26.42
CA GLU A 558 8.36 -10.49 26.29
C GLU A 558 9.34 -11.64 26.10
N ASN A 559 10.27 -11.51 25.16
CA ASN A 559 11.35 -12.49 24.93
C ASN A 559 12.21 -12.71 26.20
N PHE A 560 12.49 -11.64 26.95
CA PHE A 560 13.22 -11.74 28.22
C PHE A 560 12.43 -12.50 29.28
N LYS A 561 11.12 -12.26 29.39
CA LYS A 561 10.24 -12.99 30.33
C LYS A 561 10.17 -14.48 29.99
N GLU A 562 10.03 -14.84 28.73
CA GLU A 562 10.01 -16.23 28.26
C GLU A 562 11.34 -16.93 28.51
N ASN A 563 12.46 -16.29 28.15
CA ASN A 563 13.78 -16.85 28.42
C ASN A 563 14.06 -17.01 29.90
N LYS A 564 13.60 -16.06 30.74
CA LYS A 564 13.72 -16.16 32.20
C LYS A 564 12.90 -17.33 32.75
N ALA A 565 11.66 -17.52 32.28
CA ALA A 565 10.81 -18.65 32.67
C ALA A 565 11.46 -19.99 32.31
N ARG A 566 11.99 -20.12 31.08
CA ARG A 566 12.68 -21.32 30.61
C ARG A 566 13.96 -21.63 31.41
N LEU A 567 14.73 -20.61 31.74
CA LEU A 567 15.94 -20.78 32.57
C LEU A 567 15.61 -21.23 34.01
N ILE A 568 14.50 -20.71 34.58
CA ILE A 568 14.03 -21.11 35.91
C ILE A 568 13.59 -22.58 35.90
N GLU A 569 12.86 -23.00 34.85
CA GLU A 569 12.40 -24.38 34.68
C GLU A 569 13.58 -25.34 34.54
N GLN A 570 14.56 -25.04 33.69
CA GLN A 570 15.79 -25.81 33.54
C GLN A 570 16.62 -25.89 34.83
N ALA A 571 16.61 -24.79 35.61
CA ALA A 571 17.31 -24.79 36.93
C ALA A 571 16.58 -25.66 37.95
N LYS A 572 15.26 -25.72 37.94
CA LYS A 572 14.44 -26.61 38.77
C LYS A 572 14.67 -28.08 38.41
N GLU A 573 14.65 -28.40 37.09
CA GLU A 573 14.92 -29.76 36.62
C GLU A 573 16.30 -30.26 37.07
N LYS A 574 17.34 -29.44 36.84
CA LYS A 574 18.70 -29.79 37.29
C LYS A 574 18.84 -29.93 38.81
N ALA A 575 18.12 -29.08 39.56
CA ALA A 575 18.09 -29.19 41.01
C ALA A 575 17.38 -30.49 41.46
N ASN A 576 16.30 -30.88 40.84
CA ASN A 576 15.58 -32.12 41.11
C ASN A 576 16.43 -33.36 40.75
N GLU A 577 17.14 -33.35 39.60
CA GLU A 577 18.05 -34.41 39.22
C GLU A 577 19.18 -34.58 40.29
N LEU A 578 19.77 -33.45 40.73
CA LEU A 578 20.82 -33.46 41.73
C LEU A 578 20.35 -33.99 43.10
N VAL A 579 19.13 -33.63 43.49
CA VAL A 579 18.50 -34.13 44.71
C VAL A 579 18.19 -35.63 44.60
N SER A 580 17.66 -36.08 43.46
CA SER A 580 17.41 -37.51 43.23
C SER A 580 18.69 -38.34 43.25
N GLN A 581 19.75 -37.83 42.59
CA GLN A 581 21.05 -38.49 42.58
C GLN A 581 21.71 -38.55 43.98
N SER A 582 21.56 -37.47 44.78
CA SER A 582 22.01 -37.43 46.16
C SER A 582 21.23 -38.38 47.09
N GLN A 583 19.91 -38.53 46.81
CA GLN A 583 19.08 -39.52 47.54
C GLN A 583 19.49 -40.97 47.23
N GLU A 584 19.72 -41.29 45.94
CA GLU A 584 20.18 -42.62 45.54
C GLU A 584 21.57 -42.96 46.15
N ASP A 585 22.51 -42.01 46.17
CA ASP A 585 23.81 -42.19 46.75
C ASP A 585 23.73 -42.36 48.29
N ALA A 586 22.86 -41.59 48.95
CA ALA A 586 22.61 -41.76 50.39
C ALA A 586 21.93 -43.08 50.72
N GLU A 587 20.97 -43.58 49.90
CA GLU A 587 20.36 -44.89 50.07
C GLU A 587 21.38 -46.03 49.87
N LYS A 588 22.26 -45.93 48.89
CA LYS A 588 23.37 -46.87 48.68
C LYS A 588 24.28 -46.95 49.92
N ILE A 589 24.74 -45.79 50.41
CA ILE A 589 25.57 -45.70 51.62
C ILE A 589 24.86 -46.30 52.84
N LEU A 590 23.57 -45.99 53.02
CA LEU A 590 22.75 -46.58 54.11
C LEU A 590 22.56 -48.09 53.97
N SER A 591 22.39 -48.59 52.74
CA SER A 591 22.31 -50.03 52.47
C SER A 591 23.64 -50.75 52.81
N ASP A 592 24.75 -50.14 52.43
CA ASP A 592 26.10 -50.63 52.74
C ASP A 592 26.35 -50.66 54.27
N ILE A 593 25.95 -49.59 54.98
CA ILE A 593 26.04 -49.53 56.44
C ILE A 593 25.21 -50.61 57.12
N ARG A 594 23.96 -50.83 56.63
CA ARG A 594 23.08 -51.93 57.13
C ARG A 594 23.65 -53.30 56.83
N ALA A 595 24.25 -53.53 55.66
CA ALA A 595 24.94 -54.77 55.32
C ALA A 595 26.17 -55.01 56.19
N MET A 596 26.95 -53.97 56.57
CA MET A 596 28.04 -54.06 57.49
C MET A 596 27.54 -54.33 58.91
N GLN A 597 26.42 -53.70 59.36
CA GLN A 597 25.82 -53.99 60.67
C GLN A 597 25.33 -55.45 60.82
N LEU A 598 24.77 -56.00 59.74
CA LEU A 598 24.40 -57.40 59.71
C LEU A 598 25.54 -58.38 59.74
N LYS A 599 26.68 -57.99 59.13
CA LYS A 599 27.94 -58.78 59.21
C LYS A 599 28.66 -58.65 60.51
N SER A 600 28.42 -57.59 61.33
CA SER A 600 29.04 -57.36 62.61
C SER A 600 28.59 -58.28 63.77
N LYS A 601 27.58 -59.17 63.47
CA LYS A 601 27.20 -60.22 64.44
C LYS A 601 28.12 -61.46 64.41
N GLU A 602 29.05 -61.58 63.46
CA GLU A 602 29.93 -62.73 63.30
C GLU A 602 31.44 -62.41 63.18
N THR A 603 31.83 -61.15 62.96
CA THR A 603 33.26 -60.74 62.89
C THR A 603 33.46 -59.27 63.27
N VAL A 604 34.55 -58.96 63.94
CA VAL A 604 34.96 -57.60 64.39
C VAL A 604 35.13 -56.70 63.17
N VAL A 605 34.18 -55.77 62.92
CA VAL A 605 34.29 -54.74 61.87
C VAL A 605 35.31 -53.69 62.38
N LYS A 606 36.25 -53.36 61.55
CA LYS A 606 37.29 -52.34 61.89
C LYS A 606 36.68 -50.94 61.88
N GLU A 607 36.83 -50.22 62.97
CA GLU A 607 36.23 -48.92 63.26
C GLU A 607 36.53 -47.86 62.18
N HIS A 608 37.57 -47.97 61.41
CA HIS A 608 37.96 -47.05 60.34
C HIS A 608 37.08 -47.19 59.06
N GLU A 609 36.50 -48.36 58.75
CA GLU A 609 35.63 -48.60 57.63
C GLU A 609 34.23 -47.91 57.83
N LEU A 610 33.78 -47.84 59.11
CA LEU A 610 32.58 -47.11 59.51
C LEU A 610 32.82 -45.57 59.48
N ILE A 611 34.02 -45.11 59.82
CA ILE A 611 34.39 -43.70 59.73
C ILE A 611 34.52 -43.25 58.29
N GLU A 612 35.06 -44.08 57.39
CA GLU A 612 35.20 -43.79 55.95
C GLU A 612 33.83 -43.62 55.26
N LYS A 613 32.85 -44.46 55.58
CA LYS A 613 31.51 -44.36 55.08
C LYS A 613 30.73 -43.18 55.70
N LYS A 614 30.99 -42.78 56.93
CA LYS A 614 30.42 -41.63 57.58
C LYS A 614 31.02 -40.32 57.04
N THR A 615 32.28 -40.33 56.61
CA THR A 615 32.96 -39.22 55.96
C THR A 615 32.37 -39.00 54.51
N ALA A 616 32.16 -40.11 53.80
CA ALA A 616 31.50 -40.07 52.49
C ALA A 616 30.10 -39.45 52.54
N LEU A 617 29.31 -39.66 53.63
CA LEU A 617 28.00 -39.02 53.84
C LEU A 617 28.12 -37.52 54.15
N THR A 618 29.26 -37.07 54.71
CA THR A 618 29.55 -35.66 55.01
C THR A 618 30.05 -34.91 53.78
N ASP A 619 30.73 -35.60 52.87
CA ASP A 619 31.23 -35.01 51.60
C ASP A 619 30.14 -34.80 50.55
N LEU A 620 28.94 -35.35 50.71
CA LEU A 620 27.74 -35.04 49.90
C LEU A 620 27.21 -33.63 50.15
N LYS A 621 27.76 -32.86 51.13
CA LYS A 621 27.41 -31.44 51.27
C LYS A 621 28.20 -30.57 50.29
N HIS A 622 27.57 -30.28 49.16
CA HIS A 622 28.11 -29.31 48.20
C HIS A 622 28.02 -27.85 48.71
N GLU A 623 29.03 -27.40 49.48
CA GLU A 623 29.15 -26.00 49.92
C GLU A 623 29.83 -25.05 48.92
N GLN A 624 30.25 -25.51 47.74
CA GLN A 624 31.08 -24.68 46.84
C GLN A 624 30.37 -23.93 45.71
N ALA A 625 29.06 -24.12 45.45
CA ALA A 625 28.39 -23.47 44.31
C ALA A 625 27.94 -22.02 44.57
N LEU A 626 27.86 -21.56 45.81
CA LEU A 626 27.27 -20.25 46.16
C LEU A 626 28.25 -19.06 46.13
N LYS A 627 29.57 -19.28 46.11
CA LYS A 627 30.57 -18.20 46.16
C LYS A 627 30.82 -17.43 44.85
N LYS A 628 30.30 -17.90 43.70
CA LYS A 628 30.48 -17.25 42.37
C LYS A 628 29.24 -16.58 41.80
N ASN A 629 28.10 -16.56 42.47
CA ASN A 629 26.88 -16.00 41.92
C ASN A 629 26.86 -14.46 42.04
N LYS A 630 26.98 -13.75 40.90
CA LYS A 630 26.98 -12.28 40.81
C LYS A 630 25.69 -11.62 41.34
N VAL A 631 24.55 -12.34 41.31
CA VAL A 631 23.26 -11.82 41.79
C VAL A 631 23.21 -11.72 43.31
N LEU A 632 23.75 -12.75 44.04
CA LEU A 632 23.84 -12.74 45.49
C LEU A 632 24.89 -11.75 46.03
N LYS A 633 25.96 -11.47 45.23
CA LYS A 633 26.88 -10.37 45.55
C LYS A 633 26.21 -9.00 45.43
N ARG A 634 25.31 -8.80 44.45
CA ARG A 634 24.53 -7.56 44.29
C ARG A 634 23.56 -7.33 45.45
N GLU A 635 22.89 -8.36 45.95
CA GLU A 635 21.99 -8.21 47.11
C GLU A 635 22.71 -7.93 48.43
N LYS A 636 23.90 -8.51 48.64
CA LYS A 636 24.72 -8.15 49.81
C LYS A 636 25.28 -6.72 49.73
N ALA A 637 25.59 -6.21 48.54
CA ALA A 637 26.02 -4.84 48.32
C ALA A 637 24.91 -3.79 48.63
N LYS A 638 23.64 -4.11 48.44
CA LYS A 638 22.50 -3.26 48.82
C LYS A 638 22.38 -3.07 50.35
N LYS A 639 22.91 -3.95 51.18
CA LYS A 639 22.78 -3.89 52.64
C LYS A 639 23.83 -3.03 53.34
N SER A 640 24.79 -2.41 52.68
CA SER A 640 25.90 -1.67 53.29
C SER A 640 26.14 -0.27 52.71
N LEU A 641 25.10 0.45 52.36
CA LEU A 641 25.20 1.83 51.87
C LEU A 641 25.65 2.78 52.99
N ARG A 642 26.66 3.64 52.70
CA ARG A 642 27.18 4.65 53.67
C ARG A 642 27.20 6.04 53.02
N PRO A 643 27.03 7.12 53.79
CA PRO A 643 27.18 8.46 53.27
C PRO A 643 28.58 8.68 52.63
N GLY A 644 28.63 9.39 51.55
CA GLY A 644 29.88 9.59 50.76
C GLY A 644 30.22 8.50 49.75
N GLN A 645 29.45 7.43 49.66
CA GLN A 645 29.71 6.32 48.73
C GLN A 645 29.17 6.61 47.33
N SER A 646 29.93 6.24 46.29
CA SER A 646 29.47 6.34 44.89
C SER A 646 28.47 5.22 44.56
N VAL A 647 27.34 5.60 43.98
CA VAL A 647 26.24 4.70 43.58
C VAL A 647 25.83 4.96 42.15
N GLU A 648 25.34 3.92 41.47
CA GLU A 648 24.64 4.03 40.21
C GLU A 648 23.15 4.04 40.47
N VAL A 649 22.46 5.08 39.96
CA VAL A 649 21.02 5.22 40.09
C VAL A 649 20.36 4.52 38.89
N THR A 650 19.69 3.40 39.15
CA THR A 650 19.12 2.53 38.08
C THR A 650 18.00 3.18 37.31
N SER A 651 17.19 4.06 37.95
CA SER A 651 16.09 4.80 37.31
C SER A 651 16.57 5.85 36.30
N PHE A 652 17.82 6.34 36.43
CA PHE A 652 18.37 7.37 35.55
C PHE A 652 19.62 6.92 34.78
N GLY A 653 20.17 5.74 35.09
CA GLY A 653 21.42 5.24 34.46
C GLY A 653 22.65 6.13 34.72
N GLN A 654 22.62 6.96 35.79
CA GLN A 654 23.65 7.94 36.12
C GLN A 654 24.31 7.62 37.47
N ARG A 655 25.58 8.02 37.61
CA ARG A 655 26.29 7.91 38.85
C ARG A 655 26.00 9.10 39.75
N GLY A 656 25.80 8.80 41.03
CA GLY A 656 25.61 9.82 42.06
C GLY A 656 26.40 9.43 43.34
N THR A 657 26.52 10.39 44.27
CA THR A 657 27.14 10.18 45.57
C THR A 657 26.06 10.25 46.64
N LEU A 658 26.05 9.30 47.57
CA LEU A 658 25.15 9.28 48.72
C LEU A 658 25.51 10.42 49.67
N VAL A 659 24.55 11.32 49.91
CA VAL A 659 24.79 12.49 50.77
C VAL A 659 24.32 12.21 52.19
N GLU A 660 23.05 11.82 52.36
CA GLU A 660 22.40 11.63 53.63
C GLU A 660 21.29 10.57 53.55
N LYS A 661 21.14 9.79 54.65
CA LYS A 661 20.06 8.82 54.78
C LYS A 661 18.86 9.51 55.44
N ILE A 662 17.72 9.54 54.71
CA ILE A 662 16.46 10.13 55.22
C ILE A 662 15.65 9.12 56.01
N SER A 663 15.56 7.88 55.50
CA SER A 663 14.78 6.79 56.14
C SER A 663 15.48 5.43 55.85
N GLU A 664 14.91 4.34 56.40
CA GLU A 664 15.40 2.97 56.07
C GLU A 664 15.26 2.64 54.56
N GLN A 665 14.40 3.35 53.85
CA GLN A 665 14.07 3.06 52.43
C GLN A 665 14.46 4.18 51.48
N GLU A 666 14.94 5.37 51.95
CA GLU A 666 15.23 6.52 51.08
C GLU A 666 16.58 7.19 51.43
N TRP A 667 17.31 7.58 50.37
CA TRP A 667 18.58 8.32 50.46
C TRP A 667 18.54 9.60 49.63
N VAL A 668 19.26 10.63 50.06
CA VAL A 668 19.58 11.79 49.19
C VAL A 668 20.82 11.45 48.41
N VAL A 669 20.71 11.47 47.09
CA VAL A 669 21.79 11.22 46.17
C VAL A 669 22.09 12.51 45.39
N GLN A 670 23.36 12.87 45.34
CA GLN A 670 23.81 13.98 44.52
C GLN A 670 24.29 13.47 43.18
N MET A 671 23.64 13.90 42.11
CA MET A 671 23.98 13.62 40.74
C MET A 671 24.40 14.94 40.07
N GLY A 672 25.68 15.16 39.89
CA GLY A 672 26.23 16.43 39.41
C GLY A 672 25.86 17.61 40.33
N ILE A 673 25.09 18.57 39.86
CA ILE A 673 24.66 19.78 40.63
C ILE A 673 23.34 19.58 41.35
N ILE A 674 22.62 18.50 41.08
CA ILE A 674 21.24 18.25 41.57
C ILE A 674 21.27 17.21 42.72
N LYS A 675 20.57 17.52 43.82
CA LYS A 675 20.31 16.59 44.91
C LYS A 675 18.86 16.09 44.82
N MET A 676 18.71 14.76 44.81
CA MET A 676 17.38 14.12 44.70
C MET A 676 17.21 13.06 45.80
N LYS A 677 15.98 12.85 46.23
CA LYS A 677 15.58 11.78 47.15
C LYS A 677 15.23 10.56 46.31
N LEU A 678 15.87 9.44 46.56
CA LEU A 678 15.69 8.21 45.79
C LEU A 678 15.54 7.01 46.72
N PRO A 679 14.68 6.02 46.35
CA PRO A 679 14.51 4.80 47.13
C PRO A 679 15.76 3.92 47.04
N VAL A 680 16.05 3.16 48.11
CA VAL A 680 17.19 2.24 48.18
C VAL A 680 17.19 1.18 47.08
N GLU A 681 16.00 0.86 46.55
CA GLU A 681 15.84 -0.12 45.48
C GLU A 681 16.52 0.33 44.16
N ASP A 682 16.62 1.62 43.94
CA ASP A 682 17.20 2.24 42.74
C ASP A 682 18.70 2.50 42.85
N LEU A 683 19.33 2.14 43.99
CA LEU A 683 20.74 2.44 44.27
C LEU A 683 21.60 1.17 44.28
N ILE A 684 22.61 1.15 43.41
CA ILE A 684 23.62 0.08 43.37
C ILE A 684 24.98 0.66 43.78
N SER A 685 25.59 0.14 44.85
CA SER A 685 26.91 0.61 45.26
C SER A 685 28.01 0.19 44.28
N ILE A 686 28.89 1.13 43.93
CA ILE A 686 30.05 0.89 43.07
C ILE A 686 31.25 0.82 43.97
N GLU A 687 31.99 -0.32 44.00
CA GLU A 687 33.29 -0.43 44.65
C GLU A 687 34.35 0.29 43.79
N GLU A 688 35.00 1.32 44.33
CA GLU A 688 36.12 2.00 43.69
C GLU A 688 37.39 1.11 43.76
N GLU A 689 37.88 0.68 42.57
CA GLU A 689 39.29 0.30 42.47
C GLU A 689 40.14 1.58 42.46
N PRO A 690 41.35 1.60 43.08
CA PRO A 690 42.14 2.81 43.18
C PRO A 690 42.56 3.31 41.81
N SER A 691 42.11 4.52 41.49
CA SER A 691 42.26 5.19 40.21
C SER A 691 43.69 5.57 39.88
N LYS A 692 44.20 5.10 38.75
CA LYS A 692 45.18 5.84 37.94
C LYS A 692 44.45 7.03 37.29
N PRO A 693 45.08 8.19 37.11
CA PRO A 693 44.39 9.38 36.59
C PRO A 693 43.93 9.13 35.17
N THR A 694 42.65 9.01 34.99
CA THR A 694 42.02 8.82 33.68
C THR A 694 41.61 10.18 33.13
N GLN A 695 42.20 10.51 32.01
CA GLN A 695 41.71 11.60 31.16
C GLN A 695 40.22 11.42 30.90
N VAL A 696 39.45 12.51 31.06
CA VAL A 696 38.02 12.58 30.81
C VAL A 696 37.76 12.34 29.33
N ILE A 697 37.36 11.14 28.95
CA ILE A 697 36.80 10.87 27.62
C ILE A 697 35.32 11.14 27.70
N VAL A 698 34.92 12.28 27.17
CA VAL A 698 33.53 12.61 26.88
C VAL A 698 33.08 11.67 25.75
N LYS A 699 32.32 10.64 26.04
CA LYS A 699 31.60 9.85 25.01
C LYS A 699 30.45 10.71 24.45
N SER A 700 30.73 11.42 23.38
CA SER A 700 29.69 12.01 22.56
C SER A 700 28.92 10.90 21.81
N HIS A 701 27.62 10.99 21.78
CA HIS A 701 26.77 10.19 20.92
C HIS A 701 27.25 10.34 19.47
N ARG A 702 27.62 9.24 18.83
CA ARG A 702 27.89 9.16 17.39
C ARG A 702 26.61 9.53 16.64
N SER A 703 26.56 10.76 16.13
CA SER A 703 25.69 11.10 15.02
C SER A 703 26.31 10.50 13.75
N SER A 704 25.50 9.83 12.97
CA SER A 704 25.82 9.11 11.75
C SER A 704 26.50 10.01 10.70
N HIS A 705 27.62 9.52 10.14
CA HIS A 705 28.24 9.92 8.89
C HIS A 705 28.88 11.31 8.80
N VAL A 706 29.88 11.56 9.60
CA VAL A 706 30.90 12.53 9.21
C VAL A 706 31.93 11.80 8.34
N SER A 707 32.15 12.27 7.10
CA SER A 707 33.18 11.73 6.21
C SER A 707 34.56 12.00 6.81
N THR A 708 35.54 11.13 6.56
CA THR A 708 36.94 11.37 6.90
C THR A 708 37.66 12.25 5.88
N GLU A 709 36.97 12.64 4.80
CA GLU A 709 37.49 13.44 3.71
C GLU A 709 36.55 14.61 3.41
N LEU A 710 37.12 15.80 3.18
CA LEU A 710 36.42 17.02 2.76
C LEU A 710 36.94 17.44 1.38
N ASP A 711 36.06 17.54 0.40
CA ASP A 711 36.41 18.02 -0.94
C ASP A 711 35.99 19.49 -1.12
N LEU A 712 36.99 20.37 -1.32
CA LEU A 712 36.85 21.82 -1.49
C LEU A 712 37.06 22.27 -2.95
N ARG A 713 37.25 21.36 -3.88
CA ARG A 713 37.50 21.66 -5.29
C ARG A 713 36.27 22.33 -5.92
N GLY A 714 36.50 23.38 -6.70
CA GLY A 714 35.43 24.10 -7.38
C GLY A 714 34.64 25.08 -6.53
N LYS A 715 34.91 25.18 -5.22
CA LYS A 715 34.26 26.13 -4.31
C LYS A 715 34.93 27.52 -4.34
N ARG A 716 34.18 28.58 -4.00
CA ARG A 716 34.72 29.92 -3.80
C ARG A 716 35.47 29.96 -2.48
N TYR A 717 36.46 30.85 -2.37
CA TYR A 717 37.36 30.94 -1.20
C TYR A 717 36.63 31.06 0.13
N GLU A 718 35.65 31.98 0.24
CA GLU A 718 34.91 32.20 1.48
C GLU A 718 34.05 30.99 1.89
N GLU A 719 33.43 30.33 0.91
CA GLU A 719 32.63 29.13 1.11
C GLU A 719 33.50 27.95 1.53
N ALA A 720 34.66 27.77 0.87
CA ALA A 720 35.60 26.70 1.20
C ALA A 720 36.15 26.83 2.63
N ILE A 721 36.44 28.06 3.12
CA ILE A 721 36.92 28.24 4.49
C ILE A 721 35.84 28.00 5.53
N LYS A 722 34.60 28.40 5.25
CA LYS A 722 33.46 28.15 6.13
C LYS A 722 33.20 26.64 6.25
N ASP A 723 33.18 25.91 5.14
CA ASP A 723 33.00 24.46 5.13
C ASP A 723 34.13 23.73 5.83
N LEU A 724 35.35 24.23 5.70
CA LEU A 724 36.51 23.70 6.40
C LEU A 724 36.34 23.77 7.93
N GLU A 725 35.96 24.96 8.46
CA GLU A 725 35.76 25.15 9.90
C GLU A 725 34.68 24.23 10.44
N LEU A 726 33.52 24.14 9.77
CA LEU A 726 32.43 23.26 10.14
C LEU A 726 32.85 21.76 10.12
N PHE A 727 33.64 21.38 9.11
CA PHE A 727 34.15 20.00 9.00
C PHE A 727 35.15 19.65 10.10
N LEU A 728 36.07 20.56 10.43
CA LEU A 728 37.03 20.35 11.50
C LEU A 728 36.33 20.17 12.85
N ASP A 729 35.33 20.98 13.15
CA ASP A 729 34.53 20.85 14.38
C ASP A 729 33.75 19.54 14.41
N ALA A 730 33.12 19.15 13.29
CA ALA A 730 32.40 17.89 13.17
C ALA A 730 33.33 16.68 13.29
N ALA A 731 34.51 16.73 12.69
CA ALA A 731 35.50 15.67 12.77
C ALA A 731 36.07 15.48 14.18
N LEU A 732 36.29 16.59 14.91
CA LEU A 732 36.70 16.58 16.31
C LEU A 732 35.59 16.01 17.21
N LEU A 733 34.35 16.39 17.02
CA LEU A 733 33.20 15.83 17.75
C LEU A 733 33.00 14.33 17.47
N ALA A 734 33.31 13.90 16.22
CA ALA A 734 33.27 12.49 15.84
C ALA A 734 34.49 11.68 16.39
N GLY A 735 35.51 12.36 16.93
CA GLY A 735 36.70 11.72 17.53
C GLY A 735 37.65 11.14 16.49
N TYR A 736 37.71 11.66 15.27
CA TYR A 736 38.65 11.21 14.26
C TYR A 736 40.09 11.68 14.61
N PRO A 737 41.09 10.76 14.66
CA PRO A 737 42.45 11.16 14.90
C PRO A 737 43.12 11.84 13.68
N ARG A 738 42.55 11.61 12.49
CA ARG A 738 43.12 12.05 11.22
C ARG A 738 41.98 12.29 10.20
N VAL A 739 42.08 13.37 9.40
CA VAL A 739 41.22 13.67 8.29
C VAL A 739 41.99 14.19 7.09
N THR A 740 41.40 14.10 5.88
CA THR A 740 42.00 14.55 4.62
C THR A 740 41.17 15.68 4.01
N ILE A 741 41.81 16.77 3.59
CA ILE A 741 41.19 17.93 2.97
C ILE A 741 41.69 18.05 1.54
N ILE A 742 40.80 17.91 0.56
CA ILE A 742 41.12 17.96 -0.87
C ILE A 742 40.80 19.38 -1.41
N HIS A 743 41.83 20.18 -1.64
CA HIS A 743 41.69 21.55 -2.11
C HIS A 743 42.08 21.76 -3.58
N GLY A 744 42.63 20.74 -4.23
CA GLY A 744 43.09 20.82 -5.60
C GLY A 744 44.39 21.63 -5.76
N ARG A 745 44.91 21.69 -7.01
CA ARG A 745 46.17 22.42 -7.34
C ARG A 745 45.94 23.81 -7.91
N GLY A 746 44.79 24.18 -8.44
CA GLY A 746 44.38 25.41 -9.06
C GLY A 746 45.35 26.61 -8.90
N THR A 747 44.83 27.82 -8.62
CA THR A 747 45.61 29.03 -8.34
C THR A 747 46.35 29.05 -7.00
N GLY A 748 46.13 28.03 -6.16
CA GLY A 748 46.69 27.91 -4.81
C GLY A 748 45.97 28.73 -3.73
N ALA A 749 44.95 29.49 -4.09
CA ALA A 749 44.27 30.40 -3.13
C ALA A 749 43.53 29.59 -2.01
N ILE A 750 42.80 28.53 -2.36
CA ILE A 750 42.12 27.64 -1.39
C ILE A 750 43.15 26.92 -0.53
N GLN A 751 44.21 26.37 -1.11
CA GLN A 751 45.31 25.71 -0.39
C GLN A 751 45.92 26.64 0.69
N GLN A 752 46.26 27.89 0.33
CA GLN A 752 46.80 28.89 1.28
C GLN A 752 45.79 29.18 2.39
N GLY A 753 44.51 29.31 2.04
CA GLY A 753 43.42 29.50 3.00
C GLY A 753 43.31 28.34 3.99
N VAL A 754 43.31 27.10 3.48
CA VAL A 754 43.27 25.87 4.31
C VAL A 754 44.46 25.85 5.28
N HIS A 755 45.71 26.03 4.80
CA HIS A 755 46.88 26.01 5.63
C HIS A 755 46.88 27.15 6.67
N LYS A 756 46.37 28.36 6.32
CA LYS A 756 46.24 29.48 7.24
C LYS A 756 45.24 29.21 8.36
N THR A 757 44.12 28.54 8.04
CA THR A 757 43.08 28.17 9.01
C THR A 757 43.60 27.06 9.92
N LEU A 758 44.21 25.99 9.38
CA LEU A 758 44.78 24.90 10.14
C LEU A 758 45.89 25.34 11.13
N LYS A 759 46.74 26.28 10.70
CA LYS A 759 47.79 26.85 11.57
C LYS A 759 47.23 27.57 12.79
N LYS A 760 46.02 28.14 12.69
CA LYS A 760 45.36 28.86 13.78
C LYS A 760 44.51 27.96 14.67
N HIS A 761 44.17 26.79 14.22
CA HIS A 761 43.23 25.91 14.90
C HIS A 761 43.87 25.20 16.10
N ARG A 762 43.32 25.37 17.32
CA ARG A 762 43.90 24.92 18.58
C ARG A 762 44.01 23.40 18.71
N SER A 763 43.12 22.67 18.07
CA SER A 763 43.03 21.20 18.18
C SER A 763 43.82 20.46 17.10
N VAL A 764 44.44 21.15 16.14
CA VAL A 764 45.30 20.55 15.12
C VAL A 764 46.69 20.35 15.69
N SER A 765 47.22 19.13 15.62
CA SER A 765 48.57 18.78 16.03
C SER A 765 49.60 19.04 14.94
N SER A 766 49.32 18.52 13.74
CA SER A 766 50.16 18.73 12.57
C SER A 766 49.32 18.61 11.29
N TYR A 767 49.79 19.20 10.19
CA TYR A 767 49.21 19.01 8.87
C TYR A 767 50.32 18.92 7.83
N GLU A 768 50.16 18.01 6.86
CA GLU A 768 51.14 17.76 5.82
C GLU A 768 50.41 17.47 4.48
N PHE A 769 51.12 17.66 3.37
CA PHE A 769 50.57 17.27 2.07
C PHE A 769 50.35 15.75 2.04
N ALA A 770 49.26 15.36 1.37
CA ALA A 770 48.96 13.96 1.21
C ALA A 770 50.05 13.23 0.37
N PRO A 771 50.26 11.94 0.59
CA PRO A 771 51.16 11.14 -0.26
C PRO A 771 50.76 11.22 -1.75
N MET A 772 51.71 10.98 -2.65
CA MET A 772 51.46 11.10 -4.12
C MET A 772 50.31 10.23 -4.61
N ASN A 773 50.07 9.08 -3.99
CA ASN A 773 48.92 8.18 -4.29
C ASN A 773 47.60 8.61 -3.67
N MET A 774 47.54 9.65 -2.84
CA MET A 774 46.38 10.20 -2.17
C MET A 774 46.11 11.69 -2.51
N GLY A 775 46.57 12.14 -3.68
CA GLY A 775 46.34 13.51 -4.15
C GLY A 775 47.55 14.46 -4.09
N GLY A 776 48.65 14.08 -3.43
CA GLY A 776 49.91 14.87 -3.36
C GLY A 776 49.67 16.30 -2.87
N ASN A 777 50.27 17.27 -3.55
CA ASN A 777 50.13 18.74 -3.23
C ASN A 777 48.70 19.29 -3.46
N GLY A 778 47.75 18.48 -3.93
CA GLY A 778 46.35 18.87 -4.10
C GLY A 778 45.47 18.50 -2.89
N ALA A 779 46.00 17.82 -1.89
CA ALA A 779 45.29 17.45 -0.67
C ALA A 779 46.20 17.65 0.55
N THR A 780 45.62 17.92 1.72
CA THR A 780 46.30 18.09 3.01
C THR A 780 45.69 17.12 4.02
N VAL A 781 46.57 16.32 4.65
CA VAL A 781 46.20 15.43 5.77
C VAL A 781 46.41 16.21 7.08
N VAL A 782 45.41 16.19 7.94
CA VAL A 782 45.39 16.88 9.23
C VAL A 782 45.34 15.84 10.35
N LEU A 783 46.20 16.00 11.32
CA LEU A 783 46.26 15.22 12.56
C LEU A 783 45.75 16.12 13.71
N PHE A 784 44.84 15.59 14.49
CA PHE A 784 44.33 16.27 15.69
C PHE A 784 45.17 15.89 16.92
N LYS A 785 45.09 16.73 17.95
CA LYS A 785 45.80 16.51 19.23
C LYS A 785 45.19 15.38 20.05
#